data_265d7fc664c09ff2c016f72790f948a2
#
_entry.id   265d7fc664c09ff2c016f72790f948a2
#
_cell.length_a   1.000
_cell.length_b   1.000
_cell.length_c   1.000
_cell.angle_alpha   90.00
_cell.angle_beta   90.00
_cell.angle_gamma   90.00
#
_symmetry.space_group_name_H-M   'P 1'
#
loop_
_entity.id
_entity.type
_entity.pdbx_description
1 polymer ?
#
loop_
_entity_poly.entity_id
_entity_poly.type
_entity_poly.pdbx_seq_one_letter_code
_entity_poly.pdbx_strand_id
1 'polypeptide(L)'
;MFWKRGNKKTTEEKKENLGPQVRDEVVLGALSLGWYYSEDKNEVQMAKVAEKDRATHFYVIGATGTGKTKFLEFLISQDIGKGNGFGVIDPHGGLIEDTKGFLAGVCKEEEHHSILAERVVLIDPTDPNLTVTFNPLEKLPNISVPEQVNELIGAFRKIWSESWGVRMEDLMRNSMIALGEAELSLCELPAFLTQRAFRKSIMEKVSHPITQDYFSRFDTLTDRGQIAWIEPVMNKINAFFSDDRIRQMFSSSKSSFNLRQAMDQKKFLLINLDKGKLKGASDLLGSLLMAKIQMAAFSRSDIPQSKRIPFYLYIDEFQNFASESFAVILSEARKYGLSLIMAHQTPSQISTELRSLILGNAGIQVYFRINRQDSQILAKEAFEYSGFEVKSSGKQGSKYWSLGEEWEKHIGELQSLGGRTCYVKHKILGGVIPIETVEVEPAYEYLEKTEAKYLKFLKSLPFGRDYLVERDKLAEMATKRQESIKAEIEKQKAGPEKEKIETKAEKPPQPTSHPRGEELKTKEKAGEEFLPGEKGFLEFINKNPGMFITQIYTKLGLSGYKGDRLKKSLIEKELIRQEETREGEKGRLAKALFLTDKGASVLKKFAAGKGGDKHRNLQSILKEQAELLGWKAGY
;
A
#
# COMPACT_ATOMS: atom_id res chain seq x y z
N MET A 1 -28.92 -22.28 -14.24
CA MET A 1 -28.19 -23.53 -13.96
C MET A 1 -26.97 -23.53 -14.87
N PHE A 2 -25.82 -23.00 -14.41
CA PHE A 2 -24.68 -22.69 -15.29
C PHE A 2 -23.42 -23.53 -14.99
N TRP A 3 -23.58 -24.63 -14.24
CA TRP A 3 -22.44 -25.42 -13.76
C TRP A 3 -22.54 -26.86 -14.25
N LYS A 4 -21.63 -27.31 -15.12
CA LYS A 4 -21.51 -28.72 -15.48
C LYS A 4 -20.82 -29.49 -14.36
N ARG A 5 -21.37 -30.62 -13.96
CA ARG A 5 -20.69 -31.58 -13.07
C ARG A 5 -19.46 -32.13 -13.78
N GLY A 6 -18.28 -31.92 -13.23
CA GLY A 6 -17.04 -32.55 -13.70
C GLY A 6 -17.17 -34.09 -13.67
N ASN A 7 -16.53 -34.73 -14.64
CA ASN A 7 -16.60 -36.18 -14.84
C ASN A 7 -16.06 -36.96 -13.62
N LYS A 8 -16.85 -37.91 -13.13
CA LYS A 8 -16.57 -38.81 -12.00
C LYS A 8 -15.31 -39.68 -12.10
N LYS A 9 -14.53 -39.64 -13.20
CA LYS A 9 -13.46 -40.63 -13.45
C LYS A 9 -12.10 -40.36 -12.81
N THR A 10 -11.86 -39.20 -12.23
CA THR A 10 -10.56 -38.82 -11.69
C THR A 10 -10.40 -39.03 -10.18
N THR A 11 -11.48 -39.39 -9.48
CA THR A 11 -11.51 -39.46 -8.01
C THR A 11 -11.14 -40.83 -7.44
N GLU A 12 -11.16 -41.91 -8.22
CA GLU A 12 -10.92 -43.26 -7.67
C GLU A 12 -9.45 -43.62 -7.40
N GLU A 13 -8.48 -42.96 -8.05
CA GLU A 13 -7.06 -43.28 -7.86
C GLU A 13 -6.34 -42.49 -6.75
N LYS A 14 -7.00 -41.51 -6.10
CA LYS A 14 -6.37 -40.67 -5.07
C LYS A 14 -6.88 -40.89 -3.65
N LYS A 15 -7.39 -42.08 -3.34
CA LYS A 15 -7.98 -42.41 -2.02
C LYS A 15 -7.00 -42.53 -0.84
N GLU A 16 -5.67 -42.39 -1.00
CA GLU A 16 -4.75 -42.80 0.05
C GLU A 16 -4.19 -41.72 0.97
N ASN A 17 -4.47 -40.42 0.78
CA ASN A 17 -3.84 -39.39 1.63
C ASN A 17 -4.72 -38.13 1.82
N LEU A 18 -5.83 -38.24 2.53
CA LEU A 18 -6.57 -37.09 3.04
C LEU A 18 -6.16 -36.84 4.49
N GLY A 19 -5.66 -35.63 4.76
CA GLY A 19 -5.27 -35.15 6.08
C GLY A 19 -6.43 -35.08 7.09
N PRO A 20 -6.21 -34.54 8.31
CA PRO A 20 -7.18 -34.61 9.40
C PRO A 20 -8.56 -34.07 9.00
N GLN A 21 -9.58 -34.79 9.39
CA GLN A 21 -10.98 -34.55 9.02
C GLN A 21 -11.47 -33.19 9.47
N VAL A 22 -11.98 -32.38 8.53
CA VAL A 22 -12.70 -31.16 8.83
C VAL A 22 -14.12 -31.55 9.27
N ARG A 23 -14.51 -31.15 10.48
CA ARG A 23 -15.85 -31.47 11.01
C ARG A 23 -16.94 -30.88 10.11
N ASP A 24 -18.05 -31.61 9.97
CA ASP A 24 -19.21 -31.25 9.14
C ASP A 24 -19.77 -29.82 9.37
N GLU A 25 -19.60 -29.28 10.56
CA GLU A 25 -19.99 -27.90 10.94
C GLU A 25 -19.34 -26.81 10.07
N VAL A 26 -18.17 -27.08 9.47
CA VAL A 26 -17.47 -26.16 8.55
C VAL A 26 -18.15 -26.10 7.19
N VAL A 27 -18.87 -27.13 6.84
CA VAL A 27 -19.45 -27.34 5.50
C VAL A 27 -20.82 -26.66 5.35
N LEU A 28 -21.45 -26.29 6.45
CA LEU A 28 -22.78 -25.66 6.50
C LEU A 28 -22.66 -24.13 6.44
N GLY A 29 -22.32 -23.57 5.28
CA GLY A 29 -22.13 -22.11 5.19
C GLY A 29 -22.72 -21.45 3.96
N ALA A 30 -22.61 -20.13 3.93
CA ALA A 30 -23.25 -19.29 2.92
C ALA A 30 -22.46 -19.18 1.60
N LEU A 31 -21.15 -19.43 1.58
CA LEU A 31 -20.28 -19.30 0.40
C LEU A 31 -19.71 -20.66 0.00
N SER A 32 -19.99 -21.11 -1.20
CA SER A 32 -19.43 -22.36 -1.76
C SER A 32 -18.01 -22.10 -2.31
N LEU A 33 -17.08 -23.04 -2.05
CA LEU A 33 -15.69 -22.93 -2.50
C LEU A 33 -15.36 -23.89 -3.65
N GLY A 34 -15.88 -25.13 -3.60
CA GLY A 34 -15.59 -26.18 -4.55
C GLY A 34 -15.96 -27.56 -4.01
N TRP A 35 -15.66 -28.58 -4.77
CA TRP A 35 -15.99 -29.96 -4.43
C TRP A 35 -14.87 -30.63 -3.65
N TYR A 36 -15.19 -31.40 -2.61
CA TYR A 36 -14.27 -32.26 -1.89
C TYR A 36 -14.90 -33.63 -1.65
N TYR A 37 -14.06 -34.63 -1.45
CA TYR A 37 -14.51 -35.97 -1.07
C TYR A 37 -14.58 -36.06 0.45
N SER A 38 -15.77 -36.37 0.99
CA SER A 38 -15.99 -36.65 2.41
C SER A 38 -15.80 -38.12 2.67
N GLU A 39 -14.76 -38.50 3.42
CA GLU A 39 -14.53 -39.90 3.79
C GLU A 39 -15.63 -40.44 4.69
N ASP A 40 -16.12 -39.64 5.64
CA ASP A 40 -17.16 -40.05 6.59
C ASP A 40 -18.46 -40.45 5.90
N LYS A 41 -18.83 -39.69 4.84
CA LYS A 41 -20.06 -39.95 4.07
C LYS A 41 -19.84 -40.74 2.78
N ASN A 42 -18.58 -41.01 2.45
CA ASN A 42 -18.19 -41.69 1.21
C ASN A 42 -18.84 -41.04 -0.05
N GLU A 43 -18.89 -39.71 -0.10
CA GLU A 43 -19.51 -38.97 -1.20
C GLU A 43 -18.79 -37.64 -1.48
N VAL A 44 -18.98 -37.10 -2.69
CA VAL A 44 -18.48 -35.76 -3.05
C VAL A 44 -19.43 -34.71 -2.55
N GLN A 45 -18.93 -33.79 -1.76
CA GLN A 45 -19.69 -32.69 -1.16
C GLN A 45 -19.17 -31.32 -1.59
N MET A 46 -19.99 -30.29 -1.43
CA MET A 46 -19.61 -28.89 -1.64
C MET A 46 -19.02 -28.31 -0.36
N ALA A 47 -17.73 -27.95 -0.40
CA ALA A 47 -17.11 -27.19 0.67
C ALA A 47 -17.72 -25.79 0.75
N LYS A 48 -18.13 -25.36 1.95
CA LYS A 48 -18.79 -24.08 2.17
C LYS A 48 -18.17 -23.37 3.37
N VAL A 49 -18.21 -22.03 3.34
CA VAL A 49 -17.75 -21.15 4.43
C VAL A 49 -18.93 -20.41 5.02
N ALA A 50 -19.01 -20.40 6.35
CA ALA A 50 -20.04 -19.64 7.05
C ALA A 50 -19.81 -18.13 6.85
N GLU A 51 -20.90 -17.36 6.82
CA GLU A 51 -20.83 -15.91 6.59
C GLU A 51 -20.00 -15.16 7.64
N LYS A 52 -20.08 -15.61 8.91
CA LYS A 52 -19.25 -15.10 10.00
C LYS A 52 -17.73 -15.30 9.79
N ASP A 53 -17.37 -16.43 9.16
CA ASP A 53 -15.96 -16.76 8.89
C ASP A 53 -15.47 -16.06 7.62
N ARG A 54 -16.37 -15.81 6.67
CA ARG A 54 -16.10 -15.01 5.50
C ARG A 54 -15.65 -13.58 5.84
N ALA A 55 -16.11 -13.05 6.96
CA ALA A 55 -15.69 -11.73 7.46
C ALA A 55 -14.20 -11.64 7.85
N THR A 56 -13.46 -12.76 7.91
CA THR A 56 -12.09 -12.84 8.40
C THR A 56 -11.00 -12.75 7.33
N HIS A 57 -11.28 -12.19 6.19
CA HIS A 57 -10.40 -12.12 5.01
C HIS A 57 -10.06 -13.48 4.39
N PHE A 58 -9.80 -13.45 3.07
CA PHE A 58 -9.31 -14.58 2.29
C PHE A 58 -7.91 -14.27 1.75
N TYR A 59 -7.07 -15.27 1.76
CA TYR A 59 -5.79 -15.25 1.09
C TYR A 59 -5.74 -16.36 0.04
N VAL A 60 -5.56 -16.00 -1.23
CA VAL A 60 -5.57 -16.92 -2.37
C VAL A 60 -4.23 -16.83 -3.09
N ILE A 61 -3.49 -17.92 -3.12
CA ILE A 61 -2.17 -17.93 -3.73
C ILE A 61 -1.99 -19.10 -4.69
N GLY A 62 -1.24 -18.90 -5.78
CA GLY A 62 -0.91 -19.93 -6.76
C GLY A 62 -0.31 -19.35 -8.03
N ALA A 63 0.42 -20.18 -8.77
CA ALA A 63 1.03 -19.80 -10.04
C ALA A 63 0.00 -19.40 -11.10
N THR A 64 0.46 -18.77 -12.16
CA THR A 64 -0.39 -18.43 -13.32
C THR A 64 -0.99 -19.68 -13.95
N GLY A 65 -2.25 -19.61 -14.38
CA GLY A 65 -2.95 -20.71 -15.04
C GLY A 65 -3.42 -21.84 -14.10
N THR A 66 -3.37 -21.68 -12.77
CA THR A 66 -3.80 -22.68 -11.80
C THR A 66 -5.29 -22.64 -11.46
N GLY A 67 -6.00 -21.56 -11.85
CA GLY A 67 -7.43 -21.44 -11.65
C GLY A 67 -7.85 -20.35 -10.64
N LYS A 68 -6.91 -19.52 -10.12
CA LYS A 68 -7.21 -18.45 -9.15
C LYS A 68 -8.31 -17.49 -9.62
N THR A 69 -8.14 -16.90 -10.80
CA THR A 69 -9.11 -15.92 -11.34
C THR A 69 -10.49 -16.54 -11.52
N LYS A 70 -10.57 -17.77 -12.05
CA LYS A 70 -11.84 -18.50 -12.17
C LYS A 70 -12.45 -18.85 -10.81
N PHE A 71 -11.63 -19.08 -9.80
CA PHE A 71 -12.10 -19.22 -8.43
C PHE A 71 -12.70 -17.90 -7.90
N LEU A 72 -12.03 -16.75 -8.12
CA LEU A 72 -12.59 -15.44 -7.76
C LEU A 72 -13.91 -15.17 -8.50
N GLU A 73 -13.99 -15.45 -9.80
CA GLU A 73 -15.23 -15.33 -10.58
C GLU A 73 -16.36 -16.16 -9.98
N PHE A 74 -16.08 -17.40 -9.55
CA PHE A 74 -17.06 -18.24 -8.88
C PHE A 74 -17.57 -17.63 -7.57
N LEU A 75 -16.70 -17.05 -6.77
CA LEU A 75 -17.10 -16.37 -5.53
C LEU A 75 -17.94 -15.10 -5.83
N ILE A 76 -17.51 -14.29 -6.80
CA ILE A 76 -18.20 -13.07 -7.23
C ILE A 76 -19.60 -13.40 -7.76
N SER A 77 -19.75 -14.46 -8.57
CA SER A 77 -21.04 -14.88 -9.10
C SER A 77 -22.05 -15.21 -8.00
N GLN A 78 -21.57 -15.79 -6.89
CA GLN A 78 -22.42 -16.06 -5.74
C GLN A 78 -22.84 -14.78 -5.02
N ASP A 79 -21.95 -13.78 -4.94
CA ASP A 79 -22.28 -12.47 -4.36
C ASP A 79 -23.31 -11.72 -5.20
N ILE A 80 -23.19 -11.77 -6.52
CA ILE A 80 -24.21 -11.23 -7.44
C ILE A 80 -25.55 -11.91 -7.18
N GLY A 81 -25.56 -13.25 -7.16
CA GLY A 81 -26.79 -14.05 -6.96
C GLY A 81 -27.46 -13.83 -5.60
N LYS A 82 -26.68 -13.53 -4.55
CA LYS A 82 -27.18 -13.23 -3.19
C LYS A 82 -27.49 -11.75 -2.97
N GLY A 83 -27.14 -10.89 -3.91
CA GLY A 83 -27.28 -9.44 -3.76
C GLY A 83 -26.39 -8.85 -2.69
N ASN A 84 -25.20 -9.44 -2.43
CA ASN A 84 -24.22 -8.89 -1.52
C ASN A 84 -23.52 -7.68 -2.13
N GLY A 85 -23.10 -6.72 -1.30
CA GLY A 85 -22.21 -5.64 -1.73
C GLY A 85 -20.78 -6.15 -1.91
N PHE A 86 -20.17 -5.86 -3.05
CA PHE A 86 -18.78 -6.25 -3.29
C PHE A 86 -18.03 -5.26 -4.18
N GLY A 87 -16.71 -5.30 -4.11
CA GLY A 87 -15.82 -4.59 -5.01
C GLY A 87 -14.85 -5.55 -5.69
N VAL A 88 -14.43 -5.23 -6.92
CA VAL A 88 -13.40 -5.96 -7.66
C VAL A 88 -12.35 -4.97 -8.12
N ILE A 89 -11.08 -5.23 -7.82
CA ILE A 89 -9.93 -4.48 -8.36
C ILE A 89 -9.13 -5.44 -9.22
N ASP A 90 -9.04 -5.11 -10.51
CA ASP A 90 -8.41 -5.96 -11.50
C ASP A 90 -7.35 -5.19 -12.31
N PRO A 91 -6.06 -5.52 -12.18
CA PRO A 91 -4.98 -4.90 -12.95
C PRO A 91 -4.83 -5.46 -14.36
N HIS A 92 -5.60 -6.47 -14.73
CA HIS A 92 -5.54 -7.10 -16.05
C HIS A 92 -6.80 -6.86 -16.90
N GLY A 93 -7.90 -6.46 -16.27
CA GLY A 93 -9.18 -6.18 -16.92
C GLY A 93 -10.05 -7.42 -17.20
N GLY A 94 -9.49 -8.62 -17.25
CA GLY A 94 -10.21 -9.85 -17.59
C GLY A 94 -11.31 -10.22 -16.60
N LEU A 95 -11.01 -10.14 -15.30
CA LEU A 95 -11.96 -10.43 -14.23
C LEU A 95 -13.16 -9.44 -14.25
N ILE A 96 -12.87 -8.17 -14.58
CA ILE A 96 -13.92 -7.15 -14.74
C ILE A 96 -14.82 -7.45 -15.95
N GLU A 97 -14.22 -7.81 -17.10
CA GLU A 97 -15.00 -8.15 -18.29
C GLU A 97 -15.87 -9.40 -18.06
N ASP A 98 -15.32 -10.45 -17.43
CA ASP A 98 -16.09 -11.64 -17.06
C ASP A 98 -17.22 -11.29 -16.07
N THR A 99 -16.97 -10.40 -15.10
CA THR A 99 -18.00 -9.93 -14.15
C THR A 99 -19.10 -9.14 -14.85
N LYS A 100 -18.76 -8.25 -15.79
CA LYS A 100 -19.74 -7.52 -16.61
C LYS A 100 -20.59 -8.49 -17.43
N GLY A 101 -19.96 -9.49 -18.05
CA GLY A 101 -20.66 -10.55 -18.80
C GLY A 101 -21.64 -11.32 -17.92
N PHE A 102 -21.23 -11.65 -16.71
CA PHE A 102 -22.09 -12.29 -15.70
C PHE A 102 -23.31 -11.44 -15.35
N LEU A 103 -23.07 -10.16 -15.05
CA LEU A 103 -24.16 -9.21 -14.75
C LEU A 103 -25.14 -9.10 -15.92
N ALA A 104 -24.66 -9.01 -17.15
CA ALA A 104 -25.49 -8.99 -18.34
C ALA A 104 -26.30 -10.30 -18.52
N GLY A 105 -25.70 -11.45 -18.19
CA GLY A 105 -26.34 -12.75 -18.27
C GLY A 105 -27.44 -12.98 -17.23
N VAL A 106 -27.33 -12.40 -16.05
CA VAL A 106 -28.36 -12.46 -14.98
C VAL A 106 -29.54 -11.56 -15.30
N CYS A 107 -29.36 -10.52 -16.09
CA CYS A 107 -30.41 -9.60 -16.52
C CYS A 107 -31.31 -10.24 -17.58
N LYS A 108 -32.27 -11.05 -17.20
CA LYS A 108 -33.20 -11.69 -18.15
C LYS A 108 -34.32 -10.76 -18.63
N GLU A 109 -34.71 -9.78 -17.82
CA GLU A 109 -35.84 -8.88 -18.07
C GLU A 109 -35.39 -7.41 -18.00
N GLU A 110 -36.07 -6.50 -18.71
CA GLU A 110 -35.70 -5.08 -18.77
C GLU A 110 -35.74 -4.38 -17.40
N GLU A 111 -36.69 -4.78 -16.54
CA GLU A 111 -36.82 -4.26 -15.19
C GLU A 111 -35.59 -4.57 -14.33
N HIS A 112 -35.01 -5.76 -14.49
CA HIS A 112 -33.79 -6.14 -13.80
C HIS A 112 -32.53 -5.34 -14.27
N HIS A 113 -32.55 -4.87 -15.54
CA HIS A 113 -31.48 -4.02 -16.08
C HIS A 113 -31.38 -2.69 -15.34
N SER A 114 -32.50 -2.04 -15.05
CA SER A 114 -32.48 -0.75 -14.32
C SER A 114 -32.01 -0.90 -12.88
N ILE A 115 -32.50 -1.93 -12.17
CA ILE A 115 -32.10 -2.20 -10.79
C ILE A 115 -30.61 -2.53 -10.67
N LEU A 116 -30.09 -3.36 -11.58
CA LEU A 116 -28.66 -3.70 -11.57
C LEU A 116 -27.79 -2.51 -11.99
N ALA A 117 -28.24 -1.70 -12.95
CA ALA A 117 -27.54 -0.50 -13.35
C ALA A 117 -27.37 0.51 -12.20
N GLU A 118 -28.38 0.67 -11.35
CA GLU A 118 -28.29 1.51 -10.16
C GLU A 118 -27.29 0.98 -9.11
N ARG A 119 -27.05 -0.33 -9.10
CA ARG A 119 -26.11 -0.96 -8.16
C ARG A 119 -24.68 -1.00 -8.63
N VAL A 120 -24.42 -0.88 -9.94
CA VAL A 120 -23.06 -0.97 -10.48
C VAL A 120 -22.38 0.38 -10.45
N VAL A 121 -21.20 0.43 -9.87
CA VAL A 121 -20.25 1.56 -9.94
C VAL A 121 -19.04 1.07 -10.71
N LEU A 122 -18.93 1.48 -11.98
CA LEU A 122 -17.83 1.11 -12.87
C LEU A 122 -16.78 2.23 -12.90
N ILE A 123 -15.58 1.92 -12.44
CA ILE A 123 -14.40 2.78 -12.53
C ILE A 123 -13.50 2.19 -13.61
N ASP A 124 -13.59 2.70 -14.81
CA ASP A 124 -12.80 2.25 -15.95
C ASP A 124 -12.12 3.41 -16.68
N PRO A 125 -10.88 3.77 -16.28
CA PRO A 125 -10.12 4.81 -16.97
C PRO A 125 -9.77 4.45 -18.41
N THR A 126 -9.95 3.20 -18.83
CA THR A 126 -9.58 2.75 -20.18
C THR A 126 -10.69 2.92 -21.21
N ASP A 127 -11.92 3.20 -20.78
CA ASP A 127 -13.04 3.49 -21.67
C ASP A 127 -12.76 4.78 -22.47
N PRO A 128 -12.90 4.77 -23.81
CA PRO A 128 -12.56 5.93 -24.63
C PRO A 128 -13.56 7.09 -24.50
N ASN A 129 -14.81 6.83 -24.12
CA ASN A 129 -15.89 7.80 -24.15
C ASN A 129 -16.29 8.28 -22.76
N LEU A 130 -16.21 7.38 -21.78
CA LEU A 130 -16.73 7.58 -20.45
C LEU A 130 -15.65 7.44 -19.40
N THR A 131 -15.81 8.17 -18.32
CA THR A 131 -14.98 8.00 -17.13
C THR A 131 -15.73 8.46 -15.88
N VAL A 132 -15.10 8.27 -14.73
CA VAL A 132 -15.52 8.86 -13.45
C VAL A 132 -14.63 10.04 -13.14
N THR A 133 -15.09 10.97 -12.30
CA THR A 133 -14.18 11.88 -11.63
C THR A 133 -13.77 11.30 -10.29
N PHE A 134 -12.50 11.45 -9.94
CA PHE A 134 -11.93 10.97 -8.69
C PHE A 134 -11.01 12.02 -8.07
N ASN A 135 -11.41 12.56 -6.93
CA ASN A 135 -10.55 13.43 -6.13
C ASN A 135 -10.13 12.70 -4.84
N PRO A 136 -8.88 12.22 -4.74
CA PRO A 136 -8.42 11.59 -3.52
C PRO A 136 -8.38 12.53 -2.31
N LEU A 137 -8.33 13.87 -2.54
CA LEU A 137 -8.33 14.90 -1.49
C LEU A 137 -9.73 15.28 -1.01
N GLU A 138 -10.80 14.81 -1.67
CA GLU A 138 -12.16 15.07 -1.24
C GLU A 138 -12.39 14.60 0.20
N LYS A 139 -12.94 15.51 1.03
CA LYS A 139 -13.17 15.28 2.45
C LYS A 139 -14.14 14.12 2.68
N LEU A 140 -13.78 13.23 3.57
CA LEU A 140 -14.64 12.14 4.04
C LEU A 140 -15.24 12.49 5.41
N PRO A 141 -16.46 12.04 5.72
CA PRO A 141 -17.02 12.20 7.05
C PRO A 141 -16.13 11.58 8.14
N ASN A 142 -16.02 12.23 9.28
CA ASN A 142 -15.31 11.74 10.46
C ASN A 142 -13.80 11.46 10.29
N ILE A 143 -13.18 11.96 9.22
CA ILE A 143 -11.73 11.84 8.97
C ILE A 143 -11.21 13.23 8.61
N SER A 144 -10.21 13.71 9.33
CA SER A 144 -9.58 15.00 9.06
C SER A 144 -8.76 15.00 7.76
N VAL A 145 -8.56 16.17 7.15
CA VAL A 145 -7.73 16.27 5.93
C VAL A 145 -6.29 15.78 6.17
N PRO A 146 -5.61 16.13 7.28
CA PRO A 146 -4.28 15.59 7.56
C PRO A 146 -4.24 14.06 7.67
N GLU A 147 -5.24 13.41 8.29
CA GLU A 147 -5.34 11.95 8.35
C GLU A 147 -5.50 11.33 6.96
N GLN A 148 -6.39 11.90 6.12
CA GLN A 148 -6.55 11.44 4.74
C GLN A 148 -5.27 11.57 3.94
N VAL A 149 -4.58 12.70 4.07
CA VAL A 149 -3.31 12.94 3.37
C VAL A 149 -2.23 11.96 3.83
N ASN A 150 -2.17 11.61 5.11
CA ASN A 150 -1.20 10.62 5.61
C ASN A 150 -1.35 9.25 4.92
N GLU A 151 -2.59 8.79 4.76
CA GLU A 151 -2.88 7.55 4.02
C GLU A 151 -2.49 7.64 2.54
N LEU A 152 -2.80 8.77 1.89
CA LEU A 152 -2.45 8.99 0.49
C LEU A 152 -0.93 9.08 0.28
N ILE A 153 -0.19 9.68 1.19
CA ILE A 153 1.29 9.73 1.16
C ILE A 153 1.88 8.30 1.17
N GLY A 154 1.27 7.38 1.90
CA GLY A 154 1.67 5.96 1.88
C GLY A 154 1.59 5.34 0.48
N ALA A 155 0.55 5.66 -0.30
CA ALA A 155 0.40 5.20 -1.68
C ALA A 155 1.52 5.77 -2.60
N PHE A 156 1.83 7.06 -2.49
CA PHE A 156 2.92 7.69 -3.26
C PHE A 156 4.29 7.13 -2.87
N ARG A 157 4.55 6.96 -1.57
CA ARG A 157 5.82 6.38 -1.06
C ARG A 157 6.06 4.98 -1.60
N LYS A 158 5.03 4.14 -1.66
CA LYS A 158 5.12 2.81 -2.23
C LYS A 158 5.59 2.84 -3.69
N ILE A 159 4.95 3.64 -4.52
CA ILE A 159 5.21 3.68 -5.97
C ILE A 159 6.57 4.31 -6.29
N TRP A 160 7.01 5.27 -5.50
CA TRP A 160 8.26 6.01 -5.75
C TRP A 160 9.35 5.73 -4.71
N SER A 161 9.31 4.55 -4.07
CA SER A 161 10.17 4.17 -2.93
C SER A 161 11.66 4.43 -3.15
N GLU A 162 12.20 4.12 -4.34
CA GLU A 162 13.63 4.29 -4.66
C GLU A 162 14.08 5.75 -4.68
N SER A 163 13.17 6.68 -4.93
CA SER A 163 13.45 8.11 -5.07
C SER A 163 12.64 8.97 -4.10
N TRP A 164 12.07 8.36 -3.05
CA TRP A 164 11.31 9.04 -2.03
C TRP A 164 12.20 9.57 -0.92
N GLY A 165 12.22 10.89 -0.74
CA GLY A 165 13.02 11.55 0.29
C GLY A 165 12.16 12.36 1.25
N VAL A 166 12.66 12.59 2.46
CA VAL A 166 11.94 13.33 3.53
C VAL A 166 11.46 14.69 3.06
N ARG A 167 12.30 15.44 2.33
CA ARG A 167 11.92 16.76 1.82
C ARG A 167 10.78 16.71 0.79
N MET A 168 10.80 15.70 -0.09
CA MET A 168 9.74 15.50 -1.06
C MET A 168 8.44 15.11 -0.35
N GLU A 169 8.52 14.24 0.65
CA GLU A 169 7.37 13.86 1.47
C GLU A 169 6.74 15.05 2.17
N ASP A 170 7.55 15.90 2.82
CA ASP A 170 7.07 17.10 3.52
C ASP A 170 6.40 18.07 2.56
N LEU A 171 7.00 18.32 1.37
CA LEU A 171 6.41 19.18 0.36
C LEU A 171 5.08 18.63 -0.15
N MET A 172 5.03 17.33 -0.50
CA MET A 172 3.81 16.66 -0.95
C MET A 172 2.73 16.71 0.12
N ARG A 173 3.04 16.34 1.35
CA ARG A 173 2.11 16.31 2.49
C ARG A 173 1.47 17.68 2.72
N ASN A 174 2.28 18.71 2.89
CA ASN A 174 1.77 20.07 3.14
C ASN A 174 0.99 20.62 1.94
N SER A 175 1.43 20.32 0.72
CA SER A 175 0.69 20.72 -0.48
C SER A 175 -0.68 20.05 -0.57
N MET A 176 -0.74 18.74 -0.30
CA MET A 176 -2.01 18.01 -0.34
C MET A 176 -2.96 18.42 0.79
N ILE A 177 -2.45 18.77 1.98
CA ILE A 177 -3.27 19.34 3.06
C ILE A 177 -3.84 20.69 2.61
N ALA A 178 -3.02 21.57 2.04
CA ALA A 178 -3.47 22.87 1.56
C ALA A 178 -4.56 22.74 0.46
N LEU A 179 -4.34 21.88 -0.52
CA LEU A 179 -5.32 21.63 -1.58
C LEU A 179 -6.61 21.01 -1.03
N GLY A 180 -6.50 20.04 -0.11
CA GLY A 180 -7.66 19.37 0.51
C GLY A 180 -8.50 20.33 1.36
N GLU A 181 -7.88 21.22 2.15
CA GLU A 181 -8.61 22.25 2.93
C GLU A 181 -9.29 23.26 2.02
N ALA A 182 -8.65 23.63 0.90
CA ALA A 182 -9.20 24.52 -0.11
C ALA A 182 -10.22 23.84 -1.05
N GLU A 183 -10.54 22.56 -0.85
CA GLU A 183 -11.47 21.75 -1.67
C GLU A 183 -11.08 21.71 -3.16
N LEU A 184 -9.78 21.58 -3.42
CA LEU A 184 -9.20 21.45 -4.74
C LEU A 184 -8.83 20.00 -5.07
N SER A 185 -8.50 19.75 -6.33
CA SER A 185 -8.04 18.44 -6.78
C SER A 185 -6.51 18.33 -6.80
N LEU A 186 -6.01 17.13 -6.99
CA LEU A 186 -4.57 16.89 -7.14
C LEU A 186 -4.02 17.48 -8.46
N CYS A 187 -4.87 17.76 -9.44
CA CYS A 187 -4.47 18.42 -10.70
C CYS A 187 -3.99 19.86 -10.52
N GLU A 188 -4.37 20.53 -9.44
CA GLU A 188 -3.90 21.88 -9.11
C GLU A 188 -2.51 21.88 -8.46
N LEU A 189 -1.97 20.72 -8.08
CA LEU A 189 -0.66 20.64 -7.43
C LEU A 189 0.49 21.30 -8.22
N PRO A 190 0.61 21.10 -9.54
CA PRO A 190 1.63 21.81 -10.32
C PRO A 190 1.51 23.34 -10.24
N ALA A 191 0.31 23.88 -10.40
CA ALA A 191 0.06 25.33 -10.31
C ALA A 191 0.34 25.85 -8.88
N PHE A 192 -0.09 25.12 -7.87
CA PHE A 192 0.16 25.47 -6.46
C PHE A 192 1.66 25.53 -6.14
N LEU A 193 2.46 24.61 -6.64
CA LEU A 193 3.90 24.56 -6.40
C LEU A 193 4.67 25.65 -7.19
N THR A 194 4.30 25.88 -8.45
CA THR A 194 5.09 26.72 -9.35
C THR A 194 4.65 28.18 -9.38
N GLN A 195 3.40 28.48 -8.98
CA GLN A 195 2.83 29.82 -9.10
C GLN A 195 2.56 30.43 -7.74
N ARG A 196 3.45 31.34 -7.31
CA ARG A 196 3.39 31.97 -5.98
C ARG A 196 2.07 32.70 -5.71
N ALA A 197 1.53 33.41 -6.71
CA ALA A 197 0.27 34.12 -6.56
C ALA A 197 -0.90 33.16 -6.31
N PHE A 198 -0.98 32.05 -7.07
CA PHE A 198 -2.00 31.03 -6.87
C PHE A 198 -1.82 30.34 -5.51
N ARG A 199 -0.59 29.99 -5.13
CA ARG A 199 -0.32 29.43 -3.80
C ARG A 199 -0.79 30.35 -2.69
N LYS A 200 -0.53 31.65 -2.78
CA LYS A 200 -0.95 32.62 -1.78
C LYS A 200 -2.48 32.64 -1.61
N SER A 201 -3.26 32.68 -2.71
CA SER A 201 -4.72 32.66 -2.64
C SER A 201 -5.27 31.38 -1.99
N ILE A 202 -4.60 30.25 -2.21
CA ILE A 202 -4.96 28.98 -1.56
C ILE A 202 -4.63 29.02 -0.06
N MET A 203 -3.45 29.51 0.31
CA MET A 203 -3.01 29.57 1.72
C MET A 203 -3.90 30.46 2.59
N GLU A 204 -4.62 31.43 2.02
CA GLU A 204 -5.65 32.22 2.72
C GLU A 204 -6.85 31.38 3.19
N LYS A 205 -7.09 30.23 2.56
CA LYS A 205 -8.17 29.28 2.90
C LYS A 205 -7.71 28.14 3.82
N VAL A 206 -6.40 28.02 4.05
CA VAL A 206 -5.81 26.95 4.85
C VAL A 206 -5.82 27.32 6.32
N SER A 207 -6.37 26.42 7.14
CA SER A 207 -6.45 26.59 8.60
C SER A 207 -5.38 25.82 9.36
N HIS A 208 -4.75 24.82 8.74
CA HIS A 208 -3.77 23.92 9.37
C HIS A 208 -2.45 24.66 9.70
N PRO A 209 -2.10 24.87 11.00
CA PRO A 209 -1.00 25.76 11.39
C PRO A 209 0.36 25.31 10.87
N ILE A 210 0.64 24.00 10.89
CA ILE A 210 1.92 23.45 10.43
C ILE A 210 2.10 23.69 8.93
N THR A 211 1.04 23.58 8.15
CA THR A 211 1.05 23.85 6.70
C THR A 211 1.25 25.33 6.41
N GLN A 212 0.63 26.21 7.19
CA GLN A 212 0.86 27.65 7.08
C GLN A 212 2.32 28.02 7.37
N ASP A 213 2.88 27.51 8.46
CA ASP A 213 4.28 27.69 8.82
C ASP A 213 5.24 27.13 7.77
N TYR A 214 4.92 25.96 7.22
CA TYR A 214 5.73 25.32 6.18
C TYR A 214 5.82 26.22 4.94
N PHE A 215 4.70 26.71 4.41
CA PHE A 215 4.70 27.56 3.22
C PHE A 215 5.20 28.97 3.49
N SER A 216 5.03 29.52 4.68
CA SER A 216 5.68 30.76 5.08
C SER A 216 7.20 30.66 4.95
N ARG A 217 7.80 29.58 5.45
CA ARG A 217 9.25 29.31 5.31
C ARG A 217 9.65 28.98 3.88
N PHE A 218 8.85 28.20 3.17
CA PHE A 218 9.10 27.85 1.77
C PHE A 218 9.16 29.09 0.88
N ASP A 219 8.28 30.08 1.09
CA ASP A 219 8.20 31.32 0.32
C ASP A 219 9.35 32.28 0.62
N THR A 220 10.15 32.07 1.69
CA THR A 220 11.40 32.81 1.94
C THR A 220 12.59 32.26 1.17
N LEU A 221 12.48 31.05 0.61
CA LEU A 221 13.55 30.48 -0.20
C LEU A 221 13.74 31.29 -1.49
N THR A 222 14.98 31.33 -1.98
CA THR A 222 15.27 31.86 -3.31
C THR A 222 14.58 31.02 -4.38
N ASP A 223 14.30 31.59 -5.55
CA ASP A 223 13.68 30.87 -6.67
C ASP A 223 14.43 29.59 -7.01
N ARG A 224 15.76 29.63 -7.03
CA ARG A 224 16.59 28.43 -7.24
C ARG A 224 16.40 27.39 -6.13
N GLY A 225 16.22 27.82 -4.89
CA GLY A 225 15.94 26.95 -3.75
C GLY A 225 14.56 26.29 -3.89
N GLN A 226 13.52 27.07 -4.26
CA GLN A 226 12.18 26.55 -4.49
C GLN A 226 12.16 25.54 -5.64
N ILE A 227 12.78 25.86 -6.78
CA ILE A 227 12.89 24.95 -7.94
C ILE A 227 13.51 23.61 -7.52
N ALA A 228 14.62 23.61 -6.78
CA ALA A 228 15.27 22.37 -6.34
C ALA A 228 14.40 21.49 -5.45
N TRP A 229 13.44 22.06 -4.73
CA TRP A 229 12.47 21.30 -3.92
C TRP A 229 11.30 20.80 -4.75
N ILE A 230 10.85 21.60 -5.72
CA ILE A 230 9.67 21.35 -6.55
C ILE A 230 9.94 20.29 -7.64
N GLU A 231 11.11 20.36 -8.30
CA GLU A 231 11.43 19.48 -9.45
C GLU A 231 11.23 17.98 -9.19
N PRO A 232 11.68 17.38 -8.07
CA PRO A 232 11.47 15.95 -7.83
C PRO A 232 9.99 15.57 -7.75
N VAL A 233 9.15 16.45 -7.21
CA VAL A 233 7.70 16.27 -7.14
C VAL A 233 7.08 16.42 -8.52
N MET A 234 7.44 17.49 -9.24
CA MET A 234 6.90 17.79 -10.57
C MET A 234 7.18 16.68 -11.58
N ASN A 235 8.40 16.12 -11.57
CA ASN A 235 8.76 15.03 -12.47
C ASN A 235 7.84 13.82 -12.30
N LYS A 236 7.45 13.50 -11.07
CA LYS A 236 6.58 12.36 -10.76
C LYS A 236 5.12 12.65 -11.06
N ILE A 237 4.64 13.79 -10.65
CA ILE A 237 3.24 14.21 -10.86
C ILE A 237 2.97 14.43 -12.35
N ASN A 238 3.89 15.06 -13.09
CA ASN A 238 3.75 15.23 -14.54
C ASN A 238 3.76 13.88 -15.26
N ALA A 239 4.59 12.93 -14.84
CA ALA A 239 4.59 11.58 -15.42
C ALA A 239 3.25 10.87 -15.19
N PHE A 240 2.65 11.01 -14.00
CA PHE A 240 1.33 10.46 -13.68
C PHE A 240 0.21 11.10 -14.50
N PHE A 241 0.19 12.42 -14.62
CA PHE A 241 -0.81 13.17 -15.39
C PHE A 241 -0.49 13.32 -16.89
N SER A 242 0.57 12.68 -17.38
CA SER A 242 0.87 12.66 -18.82
C SER A 242 -0.16 11.87 -19.63
N ASP A 243 -0.84 10.91 -18.98
CA ASP A 243 -1.98 10.22 -19.56
C ASP A 243 -3.25 11.08 -19.41
N ASP A 244 -3.81 11.50 -20.54
CA ASP A 244 -5.00 12.34 -20.58
C ASP A 244 -6.21 11.71 -19.89
N ARG A 245 -6.31 10.39 -19.91
CA ARG A 245 -7.39 9.64 -19.25
C ARG A 245 -7.33 9.82 -17.74
N ILE A 246 -6.13 9.74 -17.17
CA ILE A 246 -5.89 9.96 -15.74
C ILE A 246 -6.10 11.43 -15.40
N ARG A 247 -5.56 12.36 -16.20
CA ARG A 247 -5.74 13.78 -15.97
C ARG A 247 -7.21 14.19 -15.95
N GLN A 248 -8.02 13.68 -16.90
CA GLN A 248 -9.47 13.93 -16.93
C GLN A 248 -10.18 13.38 -15.70
N MET A 249 -9.82 12.16 -15.27
CA MET A 249 -10.39 11.54 -14.06
C MET A 249 -10.14 12.39 -12.80
N PHE A 250 -8.99 13.06 -12.70
CA PHE A 250 -8.61 13.89 -11.56
C PHE A 250 -8.97 15.38 -11.72
N SER A 251 -9.63 15.78 -12.80
CA SER A 251 -9.88 17.19 -13.14
C SER A 251 -10.95 17.89 -12.27
N SER A 252 -11.72 17.14 -11.50
CA SER A 252 -12.80 17.67 -10.65
C SER A 252 -12.40 17.72 -9.18
N SER A 253 -12.87 18.74 -8.46
CA SER A 253 -12.71 18.84 -7.00
C SER A 253 -13.58 17.83 -6.23
N LYS A 254 -14.57 17.21 -6.90
CA LYS A 254 -15.44 16.20 -6.32
C LYS A 254 -15.38 14.92 -7.13
N SER A 255 -15.40 13.80 -6.43
CA SER A 255 -15.58 12.49 -7.04
C SER A 255 -17.02 12.31 -7.48
N SER A 256 -17.22 11.68 -8.64
CA SER A 256 -18.57 11.40 -9.14
C SER A 256 -19.22 10.16 -8.50
N PHE A 257 -18.47 9.44 -7.66
CA PHE A 257 -18.94 8.27 -6.92
C PHE A 257 -18.57 8.39 -5.43
N ASN A 258 -19.31 7.69 -4.59
CA ASN A 258 -19.09 7.67 -3.14
C ASN A 258 -18.82 6.24 -2.66
N LEU A 259 -17.59 5.97 -2.23
CA LEU A 259 -17.15 4.64 -1.80
C LEU A 259 -17.86 4.17 -0.54
N ARG A 260 -18.13 5.07 0.42
CA ARG A 260 -18.90 4.73 1.62
C ARG A 260 -20.32 4.35 1.28
N GLN A 261 -20.98 5.14 0.43
CA GLN A 261 -22.31 4.84 -0.06
C GLN A 261 -22.36 3.51 -0.84
N ALA A 262 -21.32 3.22 -1.63
CA ALA A 262 -21.23 1.95 -2.34
C ALA A 262 -21.23 0.76 -1.38
N MET A 263 -20.55 0.87 -0.23
CA MET A 263 -20.54 -0.17 0.81
C MET A 263 -21.90 -0.25 1.53
N ASP A 264 -22.46 0.88 1.94
CA ASP A 264 -23.68 0.93 2.74
C ASP A 264 -24.94 0.55 1.95
N GLN A 265 -24.91 0.71 0.63
CA GLN A 265 -26.01 0.36 -0.28
C GLN A 265 -25.80 -0.98 -1.02
N LYS A 266 -24.80 -1.79 -0.61
CA LYS A 266 -24.45 -3.07 -1.26
C LYS A 266 -24.22 -2.94 -2.77
N LYS A 267 -23.54 -1.87 -3.22
CA LYS A 267 -23.26 -1.67 -4.64
C LYS A 267 -22.18 -2.64 -5.13
N PHE A 268 -22.09 -2.83 -6.42
CA PHE A 268 -21.08 -3.61 -7.13
C PHE A 268 -20.03 -2.64 -7.66
N LEU A 269 -18.90 -2.54 -6.98
CA LEU A 269 -17.82 -1.62 -7.32
C LEU A 269 -16.82 -2.34 -8.23
N LEU A 270 -16.84 -2.03 -9.52
CA LEU A 270 -15.96 -2.63 -10.52
C LEU A 270 -14.84 -1.66 -10.89
N ILE A 271 -13.60 -2.00 -10.59
CA ILE A 271 -12.43 -1.14 -10.81
C ILE A 271 -11.49 -1.83 -11.81
N ASN A 272 -11.51 -1.34 -13.04
CA ASN A 272 -10.63 -1.78 -14.13
C ASN A 272 -9.34 -0.95 -14.13
N LEU A 273 -8.21 -1.59 -13.85
CA LEU A 273 -6.89 -0.95 -13.82
C LEU A 273 -5.93 -1.57 -14.84
N ASP A 274 -6.44 -2.01 -15.99
CA ASP A 274 -5.68 -2.68 -17.04
C ASP A 274 -4.29 -2.03 -17.27
N LYS A 275 -3.25 -2.70 -16.77
CA LYS A 275 -1.84 -2.27 -16.86
C LYS A 275 -1.36 -2.19 -18.29
N GLY A 276 -1.89 -3.01 -19.20
CA GLY A 276 -1.56 -2.97 -20.61
C GLY A 276 -1.89 -1.61 -21.23
N LYS A 277 -3.00 -1.02 -20.80
CA LYS A 277 -3.48 0.27 -21.29
C LYS A 277 -3.01 1.46 -20.44
N LEU A 278 -2.99 1.34 -19.11
CA LEU A 278 -2.66 2.43 -18.16
C LEU A 278 -1.17 2.50 -17.81
N LYS A 279 -0.41 1.43 -18.10
CA LYS A 279 1.02 1.35 -17.78
C LYS A 279 1.32 1.71 -16.31
N GLY A 280 2.32 2.56 -16.06
CA GLY A 280 2.73 2.95 -14.72
C GLY A 280 1.67 3.73 -13.90
N ALA A 281 0.65 4.28 -14.53
CA ALA A 281 -0.43 4.98 -13.81
C ALA A 281 -1.38 4.03 -13.07
N SER A 282 -1.49 2.76 -13.51
CA SER A 282 -2.34 1.74 -12.90
C SER A 282 -2.04 1.51 -11.42
N ASP A 283 -0.77 1.32 -11.07
CA ASP A 283 -0.36 0.99 -9.70
C ASP A 283 -0.59 2.14 -8.72
N LEU A 284 -0.32 3.38 -9.16
CA LEU A 284 -0.58 4.57 -8.33
C LEU A 284 -2.07 4.80 -8.16
N LEU A 285 -2.85 4.77 -9.24
CA LEU A 285 -4.30 4.91 -9.17
C LEU A 285 -4.93 3.86 -8.27
N GLY A 286 -4.54 2.59 -8.42
CA GLY A 286 -5.01 1.50 -7.59
C GLY A 286 -4.65 1.68 -6.11
N SER A 287 -3.43 2.15 -5.81
CA SER A 287 -3.00 2.43 -4.44
C SER A 287 -3.78 3.59 -3.81
N LEU A 288 -4.08 4.65 -4.58
CA LEU A 288 -4.91 5.77 -4.14
C LEU A 288 -6.37 5.34 -3.90
N LEU A 289 -6.94 4.51 -4.80
CA LEU A 289 -8.29 3.96 -4.62
C LEU A 289 -8.35 3.04 -3.39
N MET A 290 -7.34 2.19 -3.18
CA MET A 290 -7.26 1.35 -1.98
C MET A 290 -7.22 2.18 -0.69
N ALA A 291 -6.42 3.24 -0.64
CA ALA A 291 -6.38 4.15 0.50
C ALA A 291 -7.76 4.80 0.75
N LYS A 292 -8.45 5.24 -0.31
CA LYS A 292 -9.81 5.82 -0.18
C LYS A 292 -10.86 4.78 0.22
N ILE A 293 -10.77 3.54 -0.25
CA ILE A 293 -11.66 2.42 0.17
C ILE A 293 -11.46 2.14 1.67
N GLN A 294 -10.20 2.10 2.13
CA GLN A 294 -9.88 1.96 3.55
C GLN A 294 -10.50 3.08 4.38
N MET A 295 -10.26 4.33 4.01
CA MET A 295 -10.80 5.49 4.70
C MET A 295 -12.34 5.50 4.68
N ALA A 296 -12.95 5.14 3.55
CA ALA A 296 -14.40 4.99 3.44
C ALA A 296 -14.95 3.93 4.40
N ALA A 297 -14.25 2.79 4.55
CA ALA A 297 -14.62 1.77 5.53
C ALA A 297 -14.51 2.33 6.96
N PHE A 298 -13.40 2.98 7.32
CA PHE A 298 -13.18 3.53 8.66
C PHE A 298 -14.15 4.66 9.01
N SER A 299 -14.57 5.45 8.03
CA SER A 299 -15.60 6.49 8.22
C SER A 299 -16.94 5.94 8.71
N ARG A 300 -17.17 4.61 8.61
CA ARG A 300 -18.35 3.91 9.13
C ARG A 300 -18.31 3.72 10.66
N SER A 301 -17.35 4.33 11.34
CA SER A 301 -17.25 4.36 12.82
C SER A 301 -18.51 4.92 13.52
N ASP A 302 -19.27 5.77 12.83
CA ASP A 302 -20.56 6.32 13.27
C ASP A 302 -21.73 5.31 13.21
N ILE A 303 -21.55 4.18 12.53
CA ILE A 303 -22.55 3.10 12.46
C ILE A 303 -22.20 2.04 13.52
N PRO A 304 -23.14 1.61 14.38
CA PRO A 304 -22.90 0.49 15.29
C PRO A 304 -22.43 -0.76 14.55
N GLN A 305 -21.45 -1.48 15.08
CA GLN A 305 -20.82 -2.62 14.42
C GLN A 305 -21.84 -3.68 13.91
N SER A 306 -22.88 -3.94 14.70
CA SER A 306 -23.94 -4.90 14.35
C SER A 306 -24.84 -4.46 13.19
N LYS A 307 -24.79 -3.18 12.83
CA LYS A 307 -25.59 -2.61 11.72
C LYS A 307 -24.75 -2.33 10.46
N ARG A 308 -23.42 -2.53 10.54
CA ARG A 308 -22.54 -2.35 9.39
C ARG A 308 -22.77 -3.46 8.39
N ILE A 309 -23.15 -3.10 7.18
CA ILE A 309 -23.38 -4.03 6.09
C ILE A 309 -22.02 -4.60 5.63
N PRO A 310 -21.86 -5.94 5.54
CA PRO A 310 -20.64 -6.53 5.00
C PRO A 310 -20.41 -6.12 3.55
N PHE A 311 -19.16 -5.83 3.23
CA PHE A 311 -18.69 -5.51 1.89
C PHE A 311 -17.44 -6.36 1.58
N TYR A 312 -17.44 -7.07 0.46
CA TYR A 312 -16.41 -8.02 0.08
C TYR A 312 -15.55 -7.45 -1.04
N LEU A 313 -14.29 -7.16 -0.78
CA LEU A 313 -13.37 -6.56 -1.74
C LEU A 313 -12.45 -7.64 -2.31
N TYR A 314 -12.65 -7.99 -3.56
CA TYR A 314 -11.82 -8.89 -4.34
C TYR A 314 -10.68 -8.10 -4.97
N ILE A 315 -9.44 -8.51 -4.72
CA ILE A 315 -8.25 -7.83 -5.23
C ILE A 315 -7.39 -8.86 -5.92
N ASP A 316 -7.41 -8.85 -7.25
CA ASP A 316 -6.48 -9.67 -8.01
C ASP A 316 -5.11 -8.98 -8.08
N GLU A 317 -4.03 -9.77 -8.03
CA GLU A 317 -2.64 -9.28 -7.96
C GLU A 317 -2.45 -8.16 -6.91
N PHE A 318 -2.95 -8.40 -5.68
CA PHE A 318 -3.06 -7.38 -4.63
C PHE A 318 -1.72 -6.73 -4.25
N GLN A 319 -0.59 -7.39 -4.47
CA GLN A 319 0.76 -6.85 -4.19
C GLN A 319 1.02 -5.54 -4.95
N ASN A 320 0.32 -5.33 -6.08
CA ASN A 320 0.44 -4.09 -6.83
C ASN A 320 -0.08 -2.88 -6.05
N PHE A 321 -1.05 -3.08 -5.17
CA PHE A 321 -1.79 -2.02 -4.46
C PHE A 321 -1.50 -1.99 -2.95
N ALA A 322 -0.93 -3.05 -2.38
CA ALA A 322 -0.63 -3.14 -0.97
C ALA A 322 0.47 -2.14 -0.54
N SER A 323 0.08 -1.08 0.17
CA SER A 323 0.95 -0.10 0.81
C SER A 323 1.23 -0.48 2.27
N GLU A 324 2.04 0.30 2.99
CA GLU A 324 2.27 0.11 4.44
C GLU A 324 0.95 0.17 5.24
N SER A 325 0.02 1.06 4.84
CA SER A 325 -1.31 1.17 5.45
C SER A 325 -2.19 -0.08 5.23
N PHE A 326 -1.85 -0.94 4.28
CA PHE A 326 -2.55 -2.20 4.07
C PHE A 326 -2.51 -3.14 5.30
N ALA A 327 -1.45 -3.05 6.10
CA ALA A 327 -1.36 -3.76 7.38
C ALA A 327 -2.47 -3.36 8.35
N VAL A 328 -2.84 -2.08 8.37
CA VAL A 328 -3.94 -1.54 9.20
C VAL A 328 -5.28 -2.05 8.70
N ILE A 329 -5.49 -2.11 7.39
CA ILE A 329 -6.71 -2.70 6.80
C ILE A 329 -6.87 -4.14 7.28
N LEU A 330 -5.84 -4.97 7.17
CA LEU A 330 -5.87 -6.38 7.56
C LEU A 330 -6.22 -6.60 9.04
N SER A 331 -5.78 -5.72 9.91
CA SER A 331 -6.04 -5.86 11.35
C SER A 331 -7.39 -5.26 11.79
N GLU A 332 -7.89 -4.24 11.10
CA GLU A 332 -9.01 -3.44 11.59
C GLU A 332 -10.25 -3.43 10.70
N ALA A 333 -10.12 -3.61 9.38
CA ALA A 333 -11.23 -3.42 8.43
C ALA A 333 -12.45 -4.31 8.71
N ARG A 334 -12.23 -5.50 9.27
CA ARG A 334 -13.30 -6.40 9.73
C ARG A 334 -14.28 -5.72 10.67
N LYS A 335 -13.79 -4.89 11.59
CA LYS A 335 -14.65 -4.15 12.54
C LYS A 335 -15.60 -3.20 11.82
N TYR A 336 -15.19 -2.71 10.65
CA TYR A 336 -15.96 -1.78 9.83
C TYR A 336 -16.77 -2.46 8.71
N GLY A 337 -16.84 -3.80 8.73
CA GLY A 337 -17.59 -4.59 7.76
C GLY A 337 -16.94 -4.70 6.39
N LEU A 338 -15.63 -4.47 6.27
CA LEU A 338 -14.88 -4.68 5.04
C LEU A 338 -14.07 -5.99 5.16
N SER A 339 -14.31 -6.91 4.23
CA SER A 339 -13.58 -8.18 4.11
C SER A 339 -12.79 -8.19 2.81
N LEU A 340 -11.52 -8.58 2.88
CA LEU A 340 -10.63 -8.64 1.73
C LEU A 340 -10.53 -10.07 1.21
N ILE A 341 -10.61 -10.25 -0.09
CA ILE A 341 -10.28 -11.47 -0.81
C ILE A 341 -9.06 -11.15 -1.69
N MET A 342 -7.88 -11.53 -1.20
CA MET A 342 -6.59 -11.13 -1.76
C MET A 342 -5.98 -12.28 -2.57
N ALA A 343 -5.77 -12.07 -3.86
CA ALA A 343 -5.13 -13.05 -4.73
C ALA A 343 -3.79 -12.55 -5.27
N HIS A 344 -2.79 -13.41 -5.31
CA HIS A 344 -1.51 -13.16 -5.99
C HIS A 344 -0.77 -14.46 -6.37
N GLN A 345 0.41 -14.31 -6.98
CA GLN A 345 1.10 -15.45 -7.59
C GLN A 345 2.16 -16.06 -6.68
N THR A 346 2.96 -15.26 -5.98
CA THR A 346 4.11 -15.73 -5.20
C THR A 346 4.34 -14.90 -3.93
N PRO A 347 4.65 -15.52 -2.78
CA PRO A 347 4.91 -14.82 -1.52
C PRO A 347 6.09 -13.85 -1.58
N SER A 348 7.02 -14.03 -2.53
CA SER A 348 8.18 -13.16 -2.69
C SER A 348 7.84 -11.76 -3.24
N GLN A 349 6.62 -11.56 -3.76
CA GLN A 349 6.15 -10.25 -4.26
C GLN A 349 5.79 -9.26 -3.14
N ILE A 350 5.72 -9.72 -1.90
CA ILE A 350 5.37 -8.91 -0.73
C ILE A 350 6.46 -9.01 0.35
N SER A 351 6.55 -8.00 1.21
CA SER A 351 7.51 -8.02 2.31
C SER A 351 7.20 -9.13 3.30
N THR A 352 8.23 -9.58 4.02
CA THR A 352 8.08 -10.64 5.04
C THR A 352 7.09 -10.23 6.13
N GLU A 353 7.10 -8.96 6.52
CA GLU A 353 6.20 -8.39 7.53
C GLU A 353 4.74 -8.43 7.05
N LEU A 354 4.49 -7.98 5.83
CA LEU A 354 3.14 -8.00 5.25
C LEU A 354 2.63 -9.43 5.07
N ARG A 355 3.49 -10.35 4.62
CA ARG A 355 3.15 -11.77 4.51
C ARG A 355 2.74 -12.37 5.85
N SER A 356 3.51 -12.12 6.91
CA SER A 356 3.18 -12.59 8.27
C SER A 356 1.84 -12.03 8.75
N LEU A 357 1.56 -10.76 8.47
CA LEU A 357 0.28 -10.13 8.81
C LEU A 357 -0.89 -10.75 8.03
N ILE A 358 -0.73 -11.03 6.75
CA ILE A 358 -1.76 -11.68 5.92
C ILE A 358 -2.05 -13.07 6.46
N LEU A 359 -1.03 -13.91 6.62
CA LEU A 359 -1.16 -15.28 7.14
C LEU A 359 -1.74 -15.28 8.57
N GLY A 360 -1.41 -14.24 9.37
CA GLY A 360 -1.95 -14.03 10.70
C GLY A 360 -3.43 -13.63 10.74
N ASN A 361 -3.92 -12.86 9.77
CA ASN A 361 -5.28 -12.28 9.79
C ASN A 361 -6.26 -12.94 8.82
N ALA A 362 -5.80 -13.59 7.74
CA ALA A 362 -6.67 -14.31 6.84
C ALA A 362 -7.22 -15.58 7.49
N GLY A 363 -8.52 -15.62 7.73
CA GLY A 363 -9.20 -16.77 8.33
C GLY A 363 -9.36 -17.93 7.36
N ILE A 364 -9.41 -17.64 6.07
CA ILE A 364 -9.48 -18.61 4.99
C ILE A 364 -8.27 -18.44 4.09
N GLN A 365 -7.53 -19.53 3.89
CA GLN A 365 -6.33 -19.53 3.05
C GLN A 365 -6.49 -20.61 1.97
N VAL A 366 -6.27 -20.22 0.72
CA VAL A 366 -6.47 -21.07 -0.45
C VAL A 366 -5.15 -21.19 -1.20
N TYR A 367 -4.62 -22.39 -1.31
CA TYR A 367 -3.33 -22.69 -1.89
C TYR A 367 -3.51 -23.51 -3.17
N PHE A 368 -3.39 -22.86 -4.32
CA PHE A 368 -3.24 -23.52 -5.61
C PHE A 368 -1.79 -23.99 -5.81
N ARG A 369 -1.53 -24.63 -6.95
CA ARG A 369 -0.16 -25.06 -7.31
C ARG A 369 0.81 -23.88 -7.30
N ILE A 370 1.94 -24.05 -6.62
CA ILE A 370 3.03 -23.08 -6.49
C ILE A 370 4.38 -23.76 -6.77
N ASN A 371 5.42 -22.94 -6.98
CA ASN A 371 6.78 -23.43 -7.19
C ASN A 371 7.39 -24.00 -5.88
N ARG A 372 8.55 -24.69 -5.98
CA ARG A 372 9.21 -25.32 -4.83
C ARG A 372 9.61 -24.33 -3.74
N GLN A 373 10.17 -23.17 -4.11
CA GLN A 373 10.62 -22.17 -3.16
C GLN A 373 9.46 -21.62 -2.31
N ASP A 374 8.34 -21.33 -2.96
CA ASP A 374 7.13 -20.85 -2.29
C ASP A 374 6.49 -21.96 -1.45
N SER A 375 6.52 -23.24 -1.95
CA SER A 375 6.02 -24.40 -1.20
C SER A 375 6.80 -24.63 0.09
N GLN A 376 8.12 -24.40 0.11
CA GLN A 376 8.93 -24.52 1.32
C GLN A 376 8.53 -23.53 2.42
N ILE A 377 8.06 -22.35 2.02
CA ILE A 377 7.58 -21.32 2.95
C ILE A 377 6.15 -21.67 3.42
N LEU A 378 5.27 -21.96 2.46
CA LEU A 378 3.83 -22.06 2.73
C LEU A 378 3.38 -23.43 3.24
N ALA A 379 4.12 -24.51 3.01
CA ALA A 379 3.77 -25.80 3.55
C ALA A 379 3.68 -25.80 5.09
N LYS A 380 4.63 -25.12 5.75
CA LYS A 380 4.65 -24.96 7.21
C LYS A 380 3.50 -24.11 7.75
N GLU A 381 2.97 -23.23 6.92
CA GLU A 381 1.81 -22.39 7.26
C GLU A 381 0.49 -23.13 6.97
N ALA A 382 0.44 -23.88 5.87
CA ALA A 382 -0.74 -24.60 5.44
C ALA A 382 -1.01 -25.84 6.28
N PHE A 383 0.00 -26.69 6.47
CA PHE A 383 -0.13 -28.00 7.10
C PHE A 383 0.42 -28.00 8.52
N GLU A 384 -0.09 -28.91 9.33
CA GLU A 384 0.41 -29.19 10.67
C GLU A 384 1.23 -30.51 10.65
N TYR A 385 2.32 -30.55 11.39
CA TYR A 385 3.07 -31.81 11.56
C TYR A 385 2.24 -32.78 12.39
N SER A 386 1.91 -33.93 11.80
CA SER A 386 1.10 -34.94 12.50
C SER A 386 1.92 -35.82 13.42
N GLY A 387 3.15 -36.20 13.04
CA GLY A 387 4.00 -37.14 13.73
C GLY A 387 3.50 -38.59 13.72
N PHE A 388 2.33 -38.85 13.16
CA PHE A 388 1.67 -40.15 13.16
C PHE A 388 1.35 -40.68 11.75
N GLU A 389 1.70 -39.97 10.71
CA GLU A 389 1.52 -40.47 9.35
C GLU A 389 2.40 -41.67 9.07
N VAL A 390 1.77 -42.75 8.63
CA VAL A 390 2.45 -44.02 8.35
C VAL A 390 3.10 -43.97 6.97
N LYS A 391 4.41 -44.12 6.93
CA LYS A 391 5.20 -44.21 5.68
C LYS A 391 5.07 -45.61 5.06
N SER A 392 5.12 -46.65 5.87
CA SER A 392 4.94 -48.01 5.46
C SER A 392 4.49 -48.87 6.64
N SER A 393 3.61 -49.83 6.39
CA SER A 393 3.19 -50.82 7.39
C SER A 393 3.65 -52.21 6.96
N GLY A 394 4.27 -52.96 7.86
CA GLY A 394 4.78 -54.31 7.61
C GLY A 394 4.62 -55.21 8.81
N LYS A 395 4.96 -56.50 8.69
CA LYS A 395 4.85 -57.50 9.78
C LYS A 395 5.63 -57.15 11.07
N GLN A 396 6.58 -56.19 10.99
CA GLN A 396 7.39 -55.71 12.11
C GLN A 396 6.91 -54.37 12.70
N GLY A 397 5.75 -53.87 12.30
CA GLY A 397 5.19 -52.58 12.76
C GLY A 397 5.11 -51.50 11.67
N SER A 398 4.57 -50.34 12.04
CA SER A 398 4.45 -49.19 11.16
C SER A 398 5.66 -48.27 11.29
N LYS A 399 6.21 -47.83 10.15
CA LYS A 399 7.20 -46.76 10.10
C LYS A 399 6.49 -45.44 9.84
N TYR A 400 6.81 -44.42 10.62
CA TYR A 400 6.26 -43.09 10.49
C TYR A 400 7.20 -42.19 9.69
N TRP A 401 6.63 -41.12 9.08
CA TRP A 401 7.42 -40.08 8.45
C TRP A 401 8.21 -39.32 9.52
N SER A 402 9.46 -39.02 9.25
CA SER A 402 10.19 -38.03 10.06
C SER A 402 9.70 -36.61 9.73
N LEU A 403 9.94 -35.67 10.64
CA LEU A 403 9.57 -34.26 10.44
C LEU A 403 10.00 -33.69 9.07
N GLY A 404 11.25 -33.96 8.67
CA GLY A 404 11.77 -33.49 7.38
C GLY A 404 11.10 -34.16 6.18
N GLU A 405 10.82 -35.47 6.27
CA GLU A 405 10.15 -36.19 5.20
C GLU A 405 8.68 -35.79 5.05
N GLU A 406 7.96 -35.52 6.16
CA GLU A 406 6.58 -35.07 6.15
C GLU A 406 6.49 -33.66 5.51
N TRP A 407 7.43 -32.77 5.81
CA TRP A 407 7.49 -31.47 5.14
C TRP A 407 7.80 -31.58 3.64
N GLU A 408 8.74 -32.44 3.23
CA GLU A 408 9.02 -32.68 1.80
C GLU A 408 7.80 -33.25 1.06
N LYS A 409 7.01 -34.12 1.73
CA LYS A 409 5.74 -34.62 1.19
C LYS A 409 4.77 -33.44 0.92
N HIS A 410 4.50 -32.59 1.91
CA HIS A 410 3.61 -31.45 1.76
C HIS A 410 4.12 -30.43 0.74
N ILE A 411 5.42 -30.20 0.67
CA ILE A 411 6.04 -29.39 -0.38
C ILE A 411 5.75 -29.99 -1.77
N GLY A 412 5.91 -31.33 -1.91
CA GLY A 412 5.61 -32.04 -3.14
C GLY A 412 4.12 -31.97 -3.53
N GLU A 413 3.23 -32.07 -2.56
CA GLU A 413 1.77 -31.96 -2.77
C GLU A 413 1.41 -30.58 -3.33
N LEU A 414 1.91 -29.49 -2.74
CA LEU A 414 1.66 -28.12 -3.23
C LEU A 414 2.21 -27.88 -4.65
N GLN A 415 3.31 -28.56 -5.04
CA GLN A 415 3.87 -28.45 -6.38
C GLN A 415 3.11 -29.26 -7.44
N SER A 416 2.50 -30.37 -7.03
CA SER A 416 1.87 -31.35 -7.93
C SER A 416 0.39 -31.15 -8.13
N LEU A 417 -0.23 -30.14 -7.50
CA LEU A 417 -1.66 -29.85 -7.66
C LEU A 417 -2.02 -29.67 -9.14
N GLY A 418 -3.10 -30.31 -9.54
CA GLY A 418 -3.69 -30.16 -10.87
C GLY A 418 -4.26 -28.76 -11.11
N GLY A 419 -4.64 -28.48 -12.36
CA GLY A 419 -5.44 -27.28 -12.65
C GLY A 419 -6.78 -27.33 -11.89
N ARG A 420 -7.22 -26.21 -11.34
CA ARG A 420 -8.46 -26.09 -10.55
C ARG A 420 -8.48 -26.86 -9.21
N THR A 421 -7.38 -27.49 -8.82
CA THR A 421 -7.25 -28.15 -7.51
C THR A 421 -6.50 -27.22 -6.56
N CYS A 422 -6.97 -27.08 -5.34
CA CYS A 422 -6.30 -26.31 -4.29
C CYS A 422 -6.54 -26.90 -2.91
N TYR A 423 -5.68 -26.52 -1.97
CA TYR A 423 -5.91 -26.76 -0.55
C TYR A 423 -6.58 -25.55 0.07
N VAL A 424 -7.59 -25.80 0.91
CA VAL A 424 -8.26 -24.76 1.72
C VAL A 424 -7.99 -25.00 3.18
N LYS A 425 -7.39 -24.02 3.85
CA LYS A 425 -7.19 -24.00 5.29
C LYS A 425 -8.19 -23.05 5.94
N HIS A 426 -8.91 -23.52 6.95
CA HIS A 426 -9.73 -22.71 7.82
C HIS A 426 -9.02 -22.51 9.16
N LYS A 427 -8.60 -21.28 9.45
CA LYS A 427 -7.71 -21.00 10.59
C LYS A 427 -8.28 -21.36 11.96
N ILE A 428 -9.58 -21.16 12.17
CA ILE A 428 -10.22 -21.39 13.48
C ILE A 428 -10.52 -22.85 13.73
N LEU A 429 -10.91 -23.58 12.67
CA LEU A 429 -11.35 -24.95 12.78
C LEU A 429 -10.19 -25.95 12.68
N GLY A 430 -9.02 -25.44 12.27
CA GLY A 430 -7.86 -26.30 11.97
C GLY A 430 -8.11 -27.16 10.73
N GLY A 431 -7.05 -27.82 10.27
CA GLY A 431 -7.11 -28.73 9.15
C GLY A 431 -7.10 -28.06 7.78
N VAL A 432 -6.72 -28.85 6.81
CA VAL A 432 -6.60 -28.46 5.40
C VAL A 432 -7.35 -29.48 4.57
N ILE A 433 -8.20 -29.02 3.68
CA ILE A 433 -8.95 -29.90 2.78
C ILE A 433 -8.55 -29.64 1.33
N PRO A 434 -8.28 -30.69 0.54
CA PRO A 434 -8.17 -30.56 -0.91
C PRO A 434 -9.55 -30.35 -1.51
N ILE A 435 -9.69 -29.36 -2.37
CA ILE A 435 -10.92 -29.12 -3.13
C ILE A 435 -10.62 -29.01 -4.62
N GLU A 436 -11.60 -29.41 -5.44
CA GLU A 436 -11.66 -29.07 -6.85
C GLU A 436 -12.59 -27.87 -7.02
N THR A 437 -12.09 -26.77 -7.58
CA THR A 437 -12.89 -25.56 -7.81
C THR A 437 -13.93 -25.80 -8.91
N VAL A 438 -15.05 -25.11 -8.82
CA VAL A 438 -16.10 -25.21 -9.81
C VAL A 438 -15.63 -24.66 -11.15
N GLU A 439 -15.98 -25.34 -12.24
CA GLU A 439 -15.69 -24.85 -13.59
C GLU A 439 -16.60 -23.67 -13.93
N VAL A 440 -15.99 -22.55 -14.29
CA VAL A 440 -16.68 -21.33 -14.72
C VAL A 440 -16.48 -21.19 -16.21
N GLU A 441 -17.57 -21.20 -16.97
CA GLU A 441 -17.51 -20.95 -18.41
C GLU A 441 -16.98 -19.53 -18.68
N PRO A 442 -16.11 -19.32 -19.68
CA PRO A 442 -15.63 -17.99 -20.04
C PRO A 442 -16.77 -17.04 -20.41
N ALA A 443 -16.67 -15.78 -20.00
CA ALA A 443 -17.73 -14.80 -20.25
C ALA A 443 -18.03 -14.57 -21.74
N TYR A 444 -17.05 -14.74 -22.62
CA TYR A 444 -17.27 -14.62 -24.07
C TYR A 444 -18.26 -15.65 -24.61
N GLU A 445 -18.37 -16.84 -24.01
CA GLU A 445 -19.38 -17.83 -24.40
C GLU A 445 -20.81 -17.36 -24.07
N TYR A 446 -20.94 -16.49 -23.04
CA TYR A 446 -22.20 -15.82 -22.75
C TYR A 446 -22.41 -14.58 -23.62
N LEU A 447 -21.34 -13.83 -23.90
CA LEU A 447 -21.40 -12.60 -24.69
C LEU A 447 -21.82 -12.86 -26.13
N GLU A 448 -21.32 -13.90 -26.78
CA GLU A 448 -21.75 -14.28 -28.13
C GLU A 448 -23.26 -14.56 -28.19
N LYS A 449 -23.82 -15.17 -27.13
CA LYS A 449 -25.28 -15.45 -27.01
C LYS A 449 -26.07 -14.26 -26.47
N THR A 450 -25.44 -13.26 -25.88
CA THR A 450 -26.09 -12.17 -25.13
C THR A 450 -25.47 -10.78 -25.44
N GLU A 451 -24.71 -10.63 -26.53
CA GLU A 451 -24.08 -9.37 -26.90
C GLU A 451 -25.07 -8.19 -26.92
N ALA A 452 -26.24 -8.38 -27.48
CA ALA A 452 -27.29 -7.37 -27.48
C ALA A 452 -27.76 -7.00 -26.05
N LYS A 453 -27.81 -7.96 -25.12
CA LYS A 453 -28.19 -7.72 -23.72
C LYS A 453 -27.05 -7.01 -22.97
N TYR A 454 -25.81 -7.39 -23.23
CA TYR A 454 -24.65 -6.74 -22.65
C TYR A 454 -24.54 -5.28 -23.08
N LEU A 455 -24.67 -4.99 -24.37
CA LEU A 455 -24.70 -3.63 -24.89
C LEU A 455 -25.87 -2.82 -24.31
N LYS A 456 -27.05 -3.44 -24.15
CA LYS A 456 -28.19 -2.82 -23.51
C LYS A 456 -27.95 -2.54 -22.03
N PHE A 457 -27.33 -3.48 -21.30
CA PHE A 457 -26.90 -3.29 -19.93
C PHE A 457 -25.90 -2.13 -19.81
N LEU A 458 -24.86 -2.08 -20.63
CA LEU A 458 -23.88 -0.98 -20.62
C LEU A 458 -24.55 0.38 -20.89
N LYS A 459 -25.52 0.44 -21.81
CA LYS A 459 -26.31 1.65 -22.10
C LYS A 459 -27.26 2.04 -20.96
N SER A 460 -27.67 1.09 -20.13
CA SER A 460 -28.53 1.34 -18.96
C SER A 460 -27.77 1.86 -17.74
N LEU A 461 -26.44 1.74 -17.72
CA LEU A 461 -25.64 2.34 -16.64
C LEU A 461 -25.92 3.86 -16.59
N PRO A 462 -26.00 4.45 -15.38
CA PRO A 462 -26.36 5.87 -15.22
C PRO A 462 -25.32 6.77 -15.87
N PHE A 463 -25.64 7.19 -17.07
CA PHE A 463 -24.80 7.94 -17.97
C PHE A 463 -24.90 9.44 -17.69
N GLY A 464 -23.79 10.08 -17.27
CA GLY A 464 -23.74 11.52 -17.09
C GLY A 464 -24.64 12.09 -15.99
N ARG A 465 -25.24 11.21 -15.13
CA ARG A 465 -26.08 11.67 -14.02
C ARG A 465 -25.37 11.62 -12.70
N ASP A 466 -25.05 10.40 -12.23
CA ASP A 466 -24.60 10.25 -10.85
C ASP A 466 -23.09 10.07 -10.74
N TYR A 467 -22.43 9.32 -11.67
CA TYR A 467 -21.01 9.06 -11.55
C TYR A 467 -20.24 8.90 -12.88
N LEU A 468 -20.87 8.55 -14.01
CA LEU A 468 -20.18 8.48 -15.31
C LEU A 468 -20.30 9.82 -16.06
N VAL A 469 -19.18 10.33 -16.52
CA VAL A 469 -19.09 11.61 -17.22
C VAL A 469 -18.44 11.39 -18.59
N GLU A 470 -18.98 12.09 -19.61
CA GLU A 470 -18.38 12.09 -20.94
C GLU A 470 -17.02 12.80 -20.91
N ARG A 471 -16.02 12.19 -21.55
CA ARG A 471 -14.65 12.74 -21.57
C ARG A 471 -14.56 14.12 -22.18
N ASP A 472 -15.35 14.39 -23.22
CA ASP A 472 -15.38 15.69 -23.88
C ASP A 472 -15.85 16.79 -22.91
N LYS A 473 -16.87 16.53 -22.09
CA LYS A 473 -17.31 17.47 -21.05
C LYS A 473 -16.23 17.71 -19.99
N LEU A 474 -15.50 16.67 -19.59
CA LEU A 474 -14.39 16.82 -18.64
C LEU A 474 -13.23 17.63 -19.24
N ALA A 475 -12.93 17.46 -20.54
CA ALA A 475 -11.93 18.25 -21.23
C ALA A 475 -12.29 19.74 -21.26
N GLU A 476 -13.57 20.07 -21.54
CA GLU A 476 -14.07 21.45 -21.45
C GLU A 476 -13.99 22.02 -20.02
N MET A 477 -14.39 21.24 -19.01
CA MET A 477 -14.29 21.65 -17.60
C MET A 477 -12.84 21.89 -17.18
N ALA A 478 -11.91 21.02 -17.59
CA ALA A 478 -10.49 21.19 -17.31
C ALA A 478 -9.92 22.47 -17.96
N THR A 479 -10.33 22.78 -19.21
CA THR A 479 -9.94 24.01 -19.91
C THR A 479 -10.46 25.25 -19.19
N LYS A 480 -11.75 25.29 -18.87
CA LYS A 480 -12.37 26.38 -18.09
C LYS A 480 -11.69 26.57 -16.73
N ARG A 481 -11.30 25.46 -16.08
CA ARG A 481 -10.59 25.54 -14.80
C ARG A 481 -9.19 26.15 -14.93
N GLN A 482 -8.45 25.79 -15.98
CA GLN A 482 -7.13 26.38 -16.26
C GLN A 482 -7.24 27.90 -16.56
N GLU A 483 -8.27 28.31 -17.28
CA GLU A 483 -8.56 29.71 -17.53
C GLU A 483 -8.90 30.48 -16.25
N SER A 484 -9.71 29.86 -15.37
CA SER A 484 -10.01 30.41 -14.05
C SER A 484 -8.77 30.61 -13.19
N ILE A 485 -7.86 29.62 -13.17
CA ILE A 485 -6.57 29.72 -12.45
C ILE A 485 -5.72 30.86 -13.04
N LYS A 486 -5.63 30.97 -14.36
CA LYS A 486 -4.91 32.09 -15.02
C LYS A 486 -5.50 33.45 -14.63
N ALA A 487 -6.83 33.59 -14.67
CA ALA A 487 -7.51 34.81 -14.28
C ALA A 487 -7.29 35.17 -12.80
N GLU A 488 -7.25 34.20 -11.91
CA GLU A 488 -6.95 34.39 -10.48
C GLU A 488 -5.51 34.88 -10.25
N ILE A 489 -4.57 34.33 -11.01
CA ILE A 489 -3.16 34.75 -11.01
C ILE A 489 -3.02 36.18 -11.51
N GLU A 490 -3.73 36.56 -12.59
CA GLU A 490 -3.70 37.92 -13.15
C GLU A 490 -4.31 38.93 -12.19
N LYS A 491 -5.43 38.61 -11.54
CA LYS A 491 -6.04 39.46 -10.50
C LYS A 491 -5.09 39.76 -9.34
N GLN A 492 -4.36 38.76 -8.88
CA GLN A 492 -3.37 38.93 -7.79
C GLN A 492 -2.12 39.71 -8.23
N LYS A 493 -1.72 39.63 -9.51
CA LYS A 493 -0.63 40.44 -10.07
C LYS A 493 -1.01 41.88 -10.24
N ALA A 494 -2.28 42.17 -10.51
CA ALA A 494 -2.79 43.53 -10.70
C ALA A 494 -2.81 44.37 -9.41
N GLY A 495 -2.77 43.76 -8.22
CA GLY A 495 -2.75 44.44 -6.91
C GLY A 495 -3.91 45.41 -6.70
N PRO A 496 -4.26 45.81 -5.49
CA PRO A 496 -5.19 46.92 -5.31
C PRO A 496 -4.55 48.17 -5.89
N GLU A 497 -5.29 48.90 -6.75
CA GLU A 497 -4.93 50.24 -7.23
C GLU A 497 -4.46 51.06 -6.03
N LYS A 498 -3.21 51.51 -6.08
CA LYS A 498 -2.68 52.43 -5.08
C LYS A 498 -3.44 53.72 -5.20
N GLU A 499 -4.37 53.99 -4.29
CA GLU A 499 -4.78 55.38 -4.01
C GLU A 499 -3.51 56.19 -3.78
N LYS A 500 -3.28 57.16 -4.64
CA LYS A 500 -2.23 58.17 -4.53
C LYS A 500 -2.50 59.02 -3.29
N ILE A 501 -1.91 58.64 -2.17
CA ILE A 501 -1.76 59.57 -1.05
C ILE A 501 -0.49 60.37 -1.37
N GLU A 502 -0.67 61.62 -1.76
CA GLU A 502 0.40 62.64 -1.81
C GLU A 502 0.92 62.87 -0.39
N THR A 503 2.03 62.28 -0.03
CA THR A 503 2.78 62.68 1.15
C THR A 503 4.02 63.46 0.72
N LYS A 504 4.08 64.71 1.19
CA LYS A 504 5.20 65.62 1.03
C LYS A 504 6.51 64.96 1.51
N ALA A 505 7.53 65.13 0.68
CA ALA A 505 8.88 64.70 0.96
C ALA A 505 9.51 65.48 2.11
N GLU A 506 9.86 64.83 3.20
CA GLU A 506 10.88 65.30 4.13
C GLU A 506 12.17 64.50 3.92
N LYS A 507 13.29 65.24 3.84
CA LYS A 507 14.63 64.68 3.59
C LYS A 507 15.13 63.81 4.77
N PRO A 508 15.84 62.72 4.48
CA PRO A 508 16.46 61.92 5.52
C PRO A 508 17.72 62.62 6.12
N PRO A 509 17.95 62.48 7.41
CA PRO A 509 19.22 62.95 8.03
C PRO A 509 20.38 62.00 7.71
N GLN A 510 21.56 62.62 7.54
CA GLN A 510 22.81 61.96 7.25
C GLN A 510 23.34 61.14 8.46
N PRO A 511 24.19 60.13 8.25
CA PRO A 511 24.72 59.26 9.31
C PRO A 511 25.88 59.92 10.05
N THR A 512 25.82 59.92 11.36
CA THR A 512 26.94 60.24 12.25
C THR A 512 27.78 58.99 12.56
N SER A 513 29.07 59.20 12.49
CA SER A 513 30.19 58.29 12.70
C SER A 513 30.33 57.74 14.12
N HIS A 514 30.84 56.51 14.19
CA HIS A 514 31.43 55.70 15.22
C HIS A 514 31.89 56.34 16.56
N PRO A 515 32.04 55.48 17.62
CA PRO A 515 33.34 54.86 17.79
C PRO A 515 33.35 53.35 18.15
N ARG A 516 34.49 52.75 17.84
CA ARG A 516 34.96 51.43 18.27
C ARG A 516 35.10 51.35 19.79
N GLY A 517 34.83 50.18 20.33
CA GLY A 517 35.26 49.84 21.69
C GLY A 517 34.78 48.46 22.13
N GLU A 518 35.74 47.61 22.20
CA GLU A 518 35.97 46.54 23.16
C GLU A 518 35.34 45.16 22.98
N GLU A 519 36.23 44.23 22.69
CA GLU A 519 36.11 42.78 22.84
C GLU A 519 35.73 42.41 24.28
N LEU A 520 34.70 41.60 24.40
CA LEU A 520 34.52 40.73 25.55
C LEU A 520 34.41 39.29 25.07
N LYS A 521 35.49 38.57 25.30
CA LYS A 521 35.60 37.12 25.18
C LYS A 521 34.68 36.47 26.20
N THR A 522 33.64 35.79 25.74
CA THR A 522 33.04 34.69 26.49
C THR A 522 33.05 33.45 25.63
N LYS A 523 33.92 32.53 26.02
CA LYS A 523 33.96 31.15 25.56
C LYS A 523 32.73 30.44 26.10
N GLU A 524 31.74 30.17 25.27
CA GLU A 524 30.80 29.08 25.51
C GLU A 524 31.09 27.93 24.55
N LYS A 525 31.32 26.75 25.15
CA LYS A 525 31.56 25.48 24.48
C LYS A 525 30.32 25.07 23.69
N ALA A 526 30.35 25.27 22.38
CA ALA A 526 29.43 24.56 21.47
C ALA A 526 29.85 23.08 21.48
N GLY A 527 28.96 22.21 21.90
CA GLY A 527 29.10 20.76 21.73
C GLY A 527 29.15 20.44 20.25
N GLU A 528 30.18 19.69 19.81
CA GLU A 528 30.29 19.23 18.42
C GLU A 528 29.04 18.36 18.09
N GLU A 529 28.23 18.84 17.18
CA GLU A 529 27.01 18.16 16.73
C GLU A 529 27.40 17.08 15.70
N PHE A 530 27.09 15.81 16.01
CA PHE A 530 27.44 14.67 15.17
C PHE A 530 26.32 14.32 14.22
N LEU A 531 26.62 14.06 12.95
CA LEU A 531 25.69 13.53 11.98
C LEU A 531 25.29 12.07 12.32
N PRO A 532 24.06 11.64 11.98
CA PRO A 532 23.67 10.25 12.15
C PRO A 532 24.65 9.28 11.47
N GLY A 533 25.23 8.37 12.24
CA GLY A 533 26.20 7.37 11.79
C GLY A 533 27.67 7.74 11.99
N GLU A 534 28.03 8.99 12.28
CA GLU A 534 29.44 9.39 12.52
C GLU A 534 30.07 8.70 13.73
N LYS A 535 29.31 8.54 14.80
CA LYS A 535 29.78 7.84 15.99
C LYS A 535 30.14 6.38 15.70
N GLY A 536 29.26 5.64 15.02
CA GLY A 536 29.50 4.25 14.64
C GLY A 536 30.70 4.12 13.67
N PHE A 537 30.88 5.08 12.78
CA PHE A 537 32.01 5.12 11.86
C PHE A 537 33.33 5.35 12.59
N LEU A 538 33.39 6.28 13.56
CA LEU A 538 34.55 6.52 14.44
C LEU A 538 34.89 5.30 15.30
N GLU A 539 33.89 4.67 15.92
CA GLU A 539 34.07 3.45 16.72
C GLU A 539 34.66 2.30 15.88
N PHE A 540 34.19 2.18 14.63
CA PHE A 540 34.70 1.16 13.71
C PHE A 540 36.15 1.42 13.31
N ILE A 541 36.53 2.65 12.99
CA ILE A 541 37.95 3.03 12.68
C ILE A 541 38.83 2.79 13.89
N ASN A 542 38.38 3.12 15.08
CA ASN A 542 39.16 2.87 16.33
C ASN A 542 39.44 1.37 16.54
N LYS A 543 38.50 0.51 16.23
CA LYS A 543 38.67 -0.94 16.32
C LYS A 543 39.51 -1.55 15.19
N ASN A 544 39.62 -0.87 14.06
CA ASN A 544 40.30 -1.34 12.86
C ASN A 544 41.20 -0.24 12.25
N PRO A 545 42.24 0.20 12.96
CA PRO A 545 43.11 1.28 12.49
C PRO A 545 43.87 0.84 11.22
N GLY A 546 43.95 1.75 10.25
CA GLY A 546 44.67 1.50 8.99
C GLY A 546 43.90 0.65 7.96
N MET A 547 42.62 0.38 8.17
CA MET A 547 41.79 -0.34 7.20
C MET A 547 41.51 0.55 5.99
N PHE A 548 41.51 -0.04 4.78
CA PHE A 548 41.22 0.67 3.54
C PHE A 548 39.78 1.14 3.44
N ILE A 549 39.55 2.31 2.85
CA ILE A 549 38.24 2.96 2.77
C ILE A 549 37.17 2.04 2.16
N THR A 550 37.51 1.32 1.09
CA THR A 550 36.59 0.40 0.44
C THR A 550 36.17 -0.77 1.34
N GLN A 551 37.08 -1.30 2.12
CA GLN A 551 36.82 -2.38 3.08
C GLN A 551 35.97 -1.89 4.25
N ILE A 552 36.18 -0.64 4.73
CA ILE A 552 35.36 -0.02 5.77
C ILE A 552 33.93 0.14 5.30
N TYR A 553 33.72 0.65 4.08
CA TYR A 553 32.36 0.83 3.53
C TYR A 553 31.63 -0.49 3.35
N THR A 554 32.30 -1.51 2.83
CA THR A 554 31.74 -2.86 2.68
C THR A 554 31.34 -3.47 4.01
N LYS A 555 32.22 -3.41 5.04
CA LYS A 555 31.94 -4.00 6.35
C LYS A 555 30.85 -3.26 7.14
N LEU A 556 30.67 -1.96 6.90
CA LEU A 556 29.62 -1.16 7.51
C LEU A 556 28.32 -1.11 6.67
N GLY A 557 28.26 -1.79 5.52
CA GLY A 557 27.10 -1.77 4.63
C GLY A 557 26.78 -0.38 4.08
N LEU A 558 27.80 0.47 3.89
CA LEU A 558 27.63 1.84 3.41
C LEU A 558 27.78 1.91 1.90
N SER A 559 26.86 2.62 1.23
CA SER A 559 27.08 3.03 -0.16
C SER A 559 28.26 4.02 -0.26
N GLY A 560 28.95 4.04 -1.41
CA GLY A 560 30.10 4.94 -1.62
C GLY A 560 29.76 6.39 -1.27
N TYR A 561 28.62 6.91 -1.72
CA TYR A 561 28.16 8.26 -1.42
C TYR A 561 27.98 8.52 0.09
N LYS A 562 27.34 7.59 0.81
CA LYS A 562 27.09 7.72 2.26
C LYS A 562 28.39 7.62 3.06
N GLY A 563 29.27 6.70 2.66
CA GLY A 563 30.61 6.55 3.26
C GLY A 563 31.49 7.77 3.06
N ASP A 564 31.52 8.32 1.85
CA ASP A 564 32.30 9.53 1.54
C ASP A 564 31.80 10.78 2.28
N ARG A 565 30.48 10.92 2.47
CA ARG A 565 29.89 12.01 3.25
C ARG A 565 30.32 11.95 4.73
N LEU A 566 30.23 10.77 5.34
CA LEU A 566 30.67 10.58 6.74
C LEU A 566 32.16 10.80 6.90
N LYS A 567 32.98 10.24 5.99
CA LYS A 567 34.44 10.44 5.97
C LYS A 567 34.78 11.91 5.86
N LYS A 568 34.19 12.65 4.92
CA LYS A 568 34.45 14.08 4.70
C LYS A 568 34.12 14.90 5.93
N SER A 569 32.97 14.70 6.54
CA SER A 569 32.58 15.40 7.77
C SER A 569 33.53 15.12 8.94
N LEU A 570 33.98 13.88 9.11
CA LEU A 570 34.89 13.50 10.18
C LEU A 570 36.33 14.03 9.96
N ILE A 571 36.76 14.18 8.70
CA ILE A 571 38.02 14.84 8.35
C ILE A 571 37.92 16.35 8.62
N GLU A 572 36.82 16.99 8.21
CA GLU A 572 36.58 18.43 8.49
C GLU A 572 36.52 18.74 9.99
N LYS A 573 36.04 17.82 10.81
CA LYS A 573 36.07 17.90 12.28
C LYS A 573 37.43 17.52 12.89
N GLU A 574 38.41 17.15 12.07
CA GLU A 574 39.74 16.69 12.49
C GLU A 574 39.70 15.44 13.40
N LEU A 575 38.70 14.59 13.27
CA LEU A 575 38.55 13.39 14.10
C LEU A 575 39.21 12.15 13.50
N ILE A 576 39.35 12.13 12.17
CA ILE A 576 40.05 11.08 11.43
C ILE A 576 41.03 11.71 10.43
N ARG A 577 42.07 10.95 10.08
CA ARG A 577 43.00 11.30 9.00
C ARG A 577 43.06 10.18 7.97
N GLN A 578 43.35 10.55 6.72
CA GLN A 578 43.49 9.65 5.60
C GLN A 578 44.95 9.60 5.19
N GLU A 579 45.51 8.39 5.07
CA GLU A 579 46.91 8.18 4.62
C GLU A 579 46.92 7.20 3.44
N GLU A 580 47.88 7.34 2.54
CA GLU A 580 48.13 6.39 1.47
C GLU A 580 49.08 5.32 1.96
N THR A 581 48.64 4.08 2.01
CA THR A 581 49.41 2.92 2.42
C THR A 581 49.36 1.83 1.36
N ARG A 582 50.34 0.90 1.36
CA ARG A 582 50.35 -0.25 0.43
C ARG A 582 49.67 -1.45 1.05
N GLU A 583 48.90 -2.14 0.25
CA GLU A 583 48.26 -3.41 0.62
C GLU A 583 49.27 -4.55 0.42
N GLY A 584 50.11 -4.81 1.46
CA GLY A 584 51.22 -5.76 1.42
C GLY A 584 52.48 -5.26 0.69
N GLU A 585 53.56 -6.07 0.69
CA GLU A 585 54.89 -5.67 0.17
C GLU A 585 54.92 -5.31 -1.33
N LYS A 586 53.99 -5.79 -2.13
CA LYS A 586 53.87 -5.55 -3.59
C LYS A 586 52.50 -5.00 -4.05
N GLY A 587 51.67 -4.55 -3.10
CA GLY A 587 50.29 -4.11 -3.39
C GLY A 587 50.21 -2.68 -3.95
N ARG A 588 49.02 -2.35 -4.51
CA ARG A 588 48.67 -1.02 -4.99
C ARG A 588 48.55 -0.04 -3.84
N LEU A 589 49.00 1.22 -4.02
CA LEU A 589 48.71 2.30 -3.10
C LEU A 589 47.21 2.51 -2.96
N ALA A 590 46.68 2.43 -1.74
CA ALA A 590 45.30 2.65 -1.41
C ALA A 590 45.15 3.55 -0.18
N LYS A 591 44.02 4.20 -0.04
CA LYS A 591 43.73 5.15 1.03
C LYS A 591 43.16 4.44 2.26
N ALA A 592 43.87 4.55 3.40
CA ALA A 592 43.46 4.00 4.68
C ALA A 592 43.04 5.14 5.65
N LEU A 593 42.18 4.83 6.63
CA LEU A 593 41.71 5.79 7.62
C LEU A 593 42.26 5.46 9.00
N PHE A 594 42.68 6.51 9.70
CA PHE A 594 43.21 6.46 11.06
C PHE A 594 42.48 7.47 11.95
N LEU A 595 42.34 7.13 13.22
CA LEU A 595 41.82 8.05 14.21
C LEU A 595 42.88 9.07 14.60
N THR A 596 42.48 10.31 14.83
CA THR A 596 43.36 11.35 15.40
C THR A 596 43.30 11.34 16.93
N ASP A 597 44.23 12.03 17.60
CA ASP A 597 44.20 12.19 19.07
C ASP A 597 42.92 12.90 19.52
N LYS A 598 42.41 13.85 18.73
CA LYS A 598 41.14 14.52 18.94
C LYS A 598 39.98 13.51 18.82
N GLY A 599 39.98 12.66 17.80
CA GLY A 599 38.99 11.61 17.62
C GLY A 599 38.97 10.58 18.75
N ALA A 600 40.17 10.17 19.22
CA ALA A 600 40.31 9.27 20.36
C ALA A 600 39.79 9.90 21.66
N SER A 601 40.03 11.18 21.87
CA SER A 601 39.51 11.94 23.02
C SER A 601 38.00 12.06 23.00
N VAL A 602 37.42 12.29 21.83
CA VAL A 602 35.94 12.33 21.63
C VAL A 602 35.29 10.98 21.89
N LEU A 603 35.87 9.88 21.41
CA LEU A 603 35.39 8.54 21.72
C LEU A 603 35.43 8.19 23.20
N LYS A 604 36.51 8.61 23.92
CA LYS A 604 36.60 8.46 25.38
C LYS A 604 35.49 9.22 26.10
N LYS A 605 35.12 10.43 25.64
CA LYS A 605 33.97 11.19 26.18
C LYS A 605 32.65 10.48 25.91
N PHE A 606 32.47 9.85 24.75
CA PHE A 606 31.29 9.02 24.48
C PHE A 606 31.18 7.77 25.36
N ALA A 607 32.32 7.14 25.66
CA ALA A 607 32.38 5.99 26.55
C ALA A 607 32.13 6.37 28.04
N ALA A 608 32.51 7.57 28.45
CA ALA A 608 32.25 8.12 29.79
C ALA A 608 30.83 8.64 29.96
N GLY A 609 30.13 8.96 28.88
CA GLY A 609 28.79 9.56 28.84
C GLY A 609 27.65 8.54 28.74
N LYS A 610 27.68 7.44 29.47
CA LYS A 610 26.52 6.55 29.58
C LYS A 610 25.43 7.20 30.46
N GLY A 611 24.52 7.90 29.79
CA GLY A 611 23.25 8.38 30.35
C GLY A 611 23.39 9.63 31.27
N GLY A 612 22.78 10.74 30.85
CA GLY A 612 22.55 11.88 31.73
C GLY A 612 21.66 11.52 32.91
N ASP A 613 21.59 12.39 33.93
CA ASP A 613 20.85 12.11 35.18
C ASP A 613 19.41 11.64 35.00
N LYS A 614 18.73 12.10 33.96
CA LYS A 614 17.38 11.62 33.60
C LYS A 614 17.36 10.15 33.16
N HIS A 615 18.40 9.66 32.47
CA HIS A 615 18.48 8.27 32.02
C HIS A 615 18.82 7.33 33.19
N ARG A 616 19.72 7.75 34.07
CA ARG A 616 20.05 7.03 35.32
C ARG A 616 18.84 6.95 36.26
N ASN A 617 18.06 8.02 36.37
CA ASN A 617 16.83 8.04 37.16
C ASN A 617 15.77 7.08 36.57
N LEU A 618 15.60 7.05 35.24
CA LEU A 618 14.67 6.13 34.58
C LEU A 618 15.10 4.66 34.74
N GLN A 619 16.38 4.36 34.65
CA GLN A 619 16.92 3.02 34.90
C GLN A 619 16.73 2.57 36.35
N SER A 620 16.90 3.50 37.33
CA SER A 620 16.64 3.23 38.74
C SER A 620 15.15 2.91 39.00
N ILE A 621 14.25 3.70 38.42
CA ILE A 621 12.79 3.50 38.56
C ILE A 621 12.36 2.17 37.92
N LEU A 622 12.88 1.85 36.73
CA LEU A 622 12.57 0.60 36.04
C LEU A 622 13.12 -0.62 36.78
N LYS A 623 14.28 -0.50 37.43
CA LYS A 623 14.86 -1.56 38.25
C LYS A 623 14.03 -1.78 39.51
N GLU A 624 13.62 -0.74 40.21
CA GLU A 624 12.79 -0.79 41.39
C GLU A 624 11.41 -1.40 41.09
N GLN A 625 10.82 -1.08 39.96
CA GLN A 625 9.55 -1.70 39.50
C GLN A 625 9.72 -3.16 39.12
N ALA A 626 10.83 -3.54 38.47
CA ALA A 626 11.12 -4.94 38.12
C ALA A 626 11.35 -5.80 39.36
N GLU A 627 12.04 -5.27 40.40
CA GLU A 627 12.25 -5.94 41.68
C GLU A 627 10.93 -6.10 42.46
N LEU A 628 10.04 -5.11 42.42
CA LEU A 628 8.68 -5.19 43.02
C LEU A 628 7.81 -6.27 42.33
N LEU A 629 8.07 -6.56 41.04
CA LEU A 629 7.38 -7.60 40.27
C LEU A 629 8.07 -8.97 40.35
N GLY A 630 9.12 -9.12 41.14
CA GLY A 630 9.85 -10.38 41.32
C GLY A 630 10.77 -10.75 40.18
N TRP A 631 11.14 -9.80 39.29
CA TRP A 631 12.03 -10.00 38.17
C TRP A 631 13.48 -9.61 38.51
N LYS A 632 14.44 -10.51 38.24
CA LYS A 632 15.86 -10.14 38.36
C LYS A 632 16.28 -9.30 37.14
N ALA A 633 16.53 -8.02 37.32
CA ALA A 633 17.07 -7.15 36.29
C ALA A 633 18.55 -7.49 36.07
N GLY A 634 18.89 -8.16 34.97
CA GLY A 634 20.26 -8.30 34.45
C GLY A 634 20.65 -7.06 33.65
N TYR A 635 21.92 -6.62 33.79
CA TYR A 635 22.52 -5.53 33.01
C TYR A 635 22.77 -5.95 31.56
#